data_04d515eadc518d751725f62306c9284f
#
_entry.id   04d515eadc518d751725f62306c9284f
#
_cell.length_a   1.000
_cell.length_b   1.000
_cell.length_c   1.000
_cell.angle_alpha   90.00
_cell.angle_beta   90.00
_cell.angle_gamma   90.00
#
_symmetry.space_group_name_H-M   'P 1'
#
loop_
_entity.id
_entity.type
_entity.pdbx_description
1 polymer ?
#
loop_
_entity_poly.entity_id
_entity_poly.type
_entity_poly.pdbx_seq_one_letter_code
_entity_poly.pdbx_strand_id
1 'polypeptide(L)'
;PSPKTFGDSPKPIFEPYDLLFDNAVEAYYKQDWLAVILNMERALRNKAALRKIQTDCRLSCADHTAFGDPFPGVGVPIPGTGAVEDLAFFQRILKRADCVDACEREKMGPPTLHKVSETIELEFKKRTPYNYLQVAYFKINKLDKAVAAANTFFIANPDHVEMKQNLEYYMMMAGVQETDFKDLEERPHMAEFLEGKIHYSAEDFAPAIEHFEAAVEEYFTAYEECRVLCEGAFNYDGYNYMEYNADLFQSMTDHYLHVLNCKQHCAVDLASTAGREKPFEDFLPSHFNYLQFSYYNSEKYEQAIECAKTYLLFHPEDAVMAQNLAYYSAVLGDDKAVNITAREVPSTRRSLLEKELLYFGYEMFGKTFVDPDTWTPEDIIPKKLRDKQKADKETAARITEEISNLMKEIETLVEEKKTANKLPETLTSSSLNGSQRIVLDAVITSDECQELHRLSNAFKATPSPHSASEMFQDIMVLKALQEGLVPLKSARLLSDLSEKIRKVLESNFGLESPLYFSSSNLVCRSAIEKQEERADCLLISELNDCIKDPSAYSDQGYSAILYLNDNFEGGDLIFTESDAKTVSSVVKPRCGKVVGFRAGQETLHRMMAVTKGQRCAVVLRFTLDPLHNEKASMTFTAVL
;
A
#
# COMPACT_ATOMS: atom_id res chain seq x y z
N PRO A 1 -17.60 48.72 47.24
CA PRO A 1 -17.74 47.28 47.19
C PRO A 1 -18.42 46.92 45.87
N SER A 2 -17.59 46.48 44.92
CA SER A 2 -18.05 45.94 43.61
C SER A 2 -18.56 44.53 43.82
N PRO A 3 -19.66 44.11 43.16
CA PRO A 3 -20.13 42.73 43.27
C PRO A 3 -19.13 41.78 42.57
N LYS A 4 -18.69 40.80 43.32
CA LYS A 4 -17.96 39.64 42.77
C LYS A 4 -18.91 38.95 41.80
N THR A 5 -18.55 38.94 40.53
CA THR A 5 -19.15 38.08 39.50
C THR A 5 -18.95 36.64 39.92
N PHE A 6 -20.04 35.93 40.07
CA PHE A 6 -20.10 34.51 40.37
C PHE A 6 -19.45 33.71 39.24
N GLY A 7 -18.65 32.75 39.64
CA GLY A 7 -17.77 31.97 38.89
C GLY A 7 -18.27 31.37 37.58
N ASP A 8 -17.42 31.45 36.59
CA ASP A 8 -17.44 30.53 35.49
C ASP A 8 -17.37 29.11 36.07
N SER A 9 -18.39 28.32 35.77
CA SER A 9 -18.35 26.88 36.03
C SER A 9 -17.10 26.33 35.33
N PRO A 10 -16.30 25.47 36.00
CA PRO A 10 -15.10 24.92 35.38
C PRO A 10 -15.50 24.29 34.06
N LYS A 11 -14.92 24.78 32.95
CA LYS A 11 -15.08 24.15 31.63
C LYS A 11 -14.75 22.67 31.78
N PRO A 12 -15.53 21.74 31.24
CA PRO A 12 -15.25 20.32 31.36
C PRO A 12 -13.86 20.05 30.77
N ILE A 13 -12.96 19.51 31.59
CA ILE A 13 -11.65 19.09 31.18
C ILE A 13 -11.85 17.99 30.14
N PHE A 14 -11.20 18.12 28.97
CA PHE A 14 -11.20 17.09 27.96
C PHE A 14 -10.57 15.81 28.54
N GLU A 15 -11.30 14.70 28.53
CA GLU A 15 -10.73 13.41 28.92
C GLU A 15 -9.73 12.94 27.88
N PRO A 16 -8.54 12.48 28.31
CA PRO A 16 -7.56 11.91 27.41
C PRO A 16 -8.11 10.73 26.62
N TYR A 17 -7.88 10.72 25.31
CA TYR A 17 -8.46 9.67 24.45
C TYR A 17 -7.77 8.31 24.60
N ASP A 18 -6.53 8.26 25.10
CA ASP A 18 -5.83 7.03 25.46
C ASP A 18 -6.49 6.33 26.63
N LEU A 19 -6.84 7.08 27.69
CA LEU A 19 -7.57 6.53 28.84
C LEU A 19 -8.97 6.00 28.41
N LEU A 20 -9.66 6.72 27.54
CA LEU A 20 -10.93 6.27 27.00
C LEU A 20 -10.79 5.00 26.15
N PHE A 21 -9.72 4.92 25.38
CA PHE A 21 -9.40 3.72 24.58
C PHE A 21 -9.15 2.52 25.49
N ASP A 22 -8.30 2.66 26.52
CA ASP A 22 -8.00 1.58 27.47
C ASP A 22 -9.25 1.12 28.22
N ASN A 23 -10.10 2.07 28.66
CA ASN A 23 -11.38 1.75 29.30
C ASN A 23 -12.32 0.99 28.34
N ALA A 24 -12.32 1.34 27.06
CA ALA A 24 -13.13 0.62 26.07
C ALA A 24 -12.59 -0.80 25.81
N VAL A 25 -11.29 -0.98 25.75
CA VAL A 25 -10.66 -2.31 25.61
C VAL A 25 -10.95 -3.18 26.83
N GLU A 26 -10.86 -2.62 28.04
CA GLU A 26 -11.23 -3.34 29.28
C GLU A 26 -12.71 -3.74 29.27
N ALA A 27 -13.61 -2.85 28.86
CA ALA A 27 -15.04 -3.13 28.73
C ALA A 27 -15.31 -4.22 27.68
N TYR A 28 -14.53 -4.27 26.59
CA TYR A 28 -14.64 -5.29 25.55
C TYR A 28 -14.40 -6.69 26.11
N TYR A 29 -13.34 -6.87 26.88
CA TYR A 29 -13.05 -8.17 27.52
C TYR A 29 -14.09 -8.56 28.58
N LYS A 30 -14.75 -7.56 29.20
CA LYS A 30 -15.88 -7.79 30.13
C LYS A 30 -17.21 -8.02 29.39
N GLN A 31 -17.24 -7.91 28.05
CA GLN A 31 -18.44 -7.99 27.20
C GLN A 31 -19.50 -6.91 27.51
N ASP A 32 -19.09 -5.79 28.06
CA ASP A 32 -19.96 -4.62 28.26
C ASP A 32 -19.96 -3.76 26.98
N TRP A 33 -20.79 -4.19 26.02
CA TRP A 33 -20.83 -3.60 24.68
C TRP A 33 -21.24 -2.12 24.67
N LEU A 34 -22.09 -1.71 25.62
CA LEU A 34 -22.49 -0.30 25.72
C LEU A 34 -21.34 0.58 26.23
N ALA A 35 -20.58 0.10 27.21
CA ALA A 35 -19.40 0.80 27.69
C ALA A 35 -18.29 0.86 26.61
N VAL A 36 -18.12 -0.20 25.79
CA VAL A 36 -17.21 -0.18 24.63
C VAL A 36 -17.57 0.94 23.69
N ILE A 37 -18.83 1.00 23.25
CA ILE A 37 -19.31 2.01 22.30
C ILE A 37 -19.13 3.41 22.88
N LEU A 38 -19.57 3.63 24.12
CA LEU A 38 -19.50 4.94 24.75
C LEU A 38 -18.08 5.47 24.84
N ASN A 39 -17.14 4.64 25.34
CA ASN A 39 -15.77 5.05 25.54
C ASN A 39 -15.02 5.19 24.20
N MET A 40 -15.24 4.27 23.25
CA MET A 40 -14.54 4.31 21.97
C MET A 40 -15.01 5.46 21.07
N GLU A 41 -16.35 5.70 20.99
CA GLU A 41 -16.87 6.88 20.28
C GLU A 41 -16.37 8.19 20.91
N ARG A 42 -16.26 8.25 22.25
CA ARG A 42 -15.71 9.42 22.95
C ARG A 42 -14.23 9.58 22.66
N ALA A 43 -13.45 8.50 22.64
CA ALA A 43 -12.02 8.53 22.29
C ALA A 43 -11.80 9.11 20.89
N LEU A 44 -12.54 8.62 19.89
CA LEU A 44 -12.48 9.11 18.51
C LEU A 44 -12.86 10.59 18.41
N ARG A 45 -13.98 10.99 19.06
CA ARG A 45 -14.42 12.39 19.07
C ARG A 45 -13.42 13.31 19.78
N ASN A 46 -12.88 12.90 20.92
CA ASN A 46 -11.92 13.70 21.67
C ASN A 46 -10.61 13.86 20.88
N LYS A 47 -10.12 12.80 20.20
CA LYS A 47 -8.95 12.90 19.32
C LYS A 47 -9.19 13.89 18.19
N ALA A 48 -10.33 13.80 17.50
CA ALA A 48 -10.69 14.74 16.43
C ALA A 48 -10.83 16.18 16.94
N ALA A 49 -11.48 16.37 18.09
CA ALA A 49 -11.63 17.69 18.71
C ALA A 49 -10.30 18.29 19.16
N LEU A 50 -9.40 17.50 19.74
CA LEU A 50 -8.05 17.91 20.09
C LEU A 50 -7.29 18.41 18.86
N ARG A 51 -7.26 17.62 17.80
CA ARG A 51 -6.63 18.00 16.54
C ARG A 51 -7.18 19.31 16.01
N LYS A 52 -8.51 19.46 16.00
CA LYS A 52 -9.17 20.70 15.54
C LYS A 52 -8.81 21.90 16.39
N ILE A 53 -8.83 21.77 17.73
CA ILE A 53 -8.46 22.87 18.64
C ILE A 53 -6.99 23.29 18.41
N GLN A 54 -6.08 22.34 18.28
CA GLN A 54 -4.68 22.62 17.97
C GLN A 54 -4.54 23.36 16.64
N THR A 55 -5.20 22.90 15.59
CA THR A 55 -5.22 23.56 14.28
C THR A 55 -5.76 24.99 14.39
N ASP A 56 -6.95 25.18 15.00
CA ASP A 56 -7.58 26.49 15.14
C ASP A 56 -6.73 27.47 15.96
N CYS A 57 -6.11 27.00 17.06
CA CYS A 57 -5.22 27.83 17.87
C CYS A 57 -3.97 28.25 17.09
N ARG A 58 -3.36 27.33 16.36
CA ARG A 58 -2.15 27.61 15.58
C ARG A 58 -2.42 28.52 14.39
N LEU A 59 -3.57 28.33 13.69
CA LEU A 59 -4.00 29.24 12.63
C LEU A 59 -4.28 30.64 13.16
N SER A 60 -5.03 30.78 14.25
CA SER A 60 -5.32 32.10 14.82
C SER A 60 -4.08 32.83 15.33
N CYS A 61 -3.09 32.12 15.87
CA CYS A 61 -1.83 32.70 16.30
C CYS A 61 -0.85 32.98 15.14
N ALA A 62 -1.03 32.35 13.98
CA ALA A 62 -0.21 32.57 12.79
C ALA A 62 -0.43 33.96 12.19
N ASP A 63 -1.65 34.48 12.21
CA ASP A 63 -1.99 35.80 11.66
C ASP A 63 -1.33 36.95 12.41
N HIS A 64 -1.01 36.76 13.68
CA HIS A 64 -0.35 37.80 14.49
C HIS A 64 1.17 37.86 14.32
N THR A 65 1.78 36.77 13.87
CA THR A 65 3.24 36.65 13.70
C THR A 65 3.56 35.64 12.61
N ALA A 66 3.52 36.07 11.34
CA ALA A 66 3.92 35.19 10.24
C ALA A 66 5.37 34.71 10.42
N PHE A 67 5.54 33.38 10.41
CA PHE A 67 6.86 32.75 10.53
C PHE A 67 7.65 33.04 9.25
N GLY A 68 8.74 33.81 9.36
CA GLY A 68 9.61 34.16 8.24
C GLY A 68 9.39 35.53 7.61
N ASP A 69 8.34 36.29 7.98
CA ASP A 69 8.21 37.65 7.47
C ASP A 69 9.08 38.63 8.24
N PRO A 70 9.74 39.57 7.54
CA PRO A 70 10.53 40.60 8.21
C PRO A 70 9.65 41.47 9.10
N PHE A 71 10.15 41.85 10.27
CA PHE A 71 9.41 42.67 11.23
C PHE A 71 9.11 44.05 10.63
N PRO A 72 7.87 44.51 10.51
CA PRO A 72 7.58 45.83 10.02
C PRO A 72 8.17 46.89 10.99
N GLY A 73 9.15 47.63 10.54
CA GLY A 73 9.78 48.72 11.30
C GLY A 73 11.22 48.48 11.76
N VAL A 74 11.84 47.34 11.53
CA VAL A 74 13.26 47.10 11.76
C VAL A 74 14.01 47.17 10.43
N GLY A 75 13.99 48.30 9.79
CA GLY A 75 14.64 48.54 8.51
C GLY A 75 15.73 49.63 8.54
N VAL A 76 16.23 50.00 9.71
CA VAL A 76 17.36 50.89 9.80
C VAL A 76 18.54 50.11 10.39
N PRO A 77 19.51 49.69 9.56
CA PRO A 77 20.72 49.06 10.08
C PRO A 77 21.48 50.10 10.94
N ILE A 78 21.43 49.91 12.24
CA ILE A 78 22.36 50.62 13.13
C ILE A 78 23.72 49.93 12.97
N PRO A 79 24.75 50.60 12.45
CA PRO A 79 26.04 49.99 12.23
C PRO A 79 26.58 49.40 13.54
N GLY A 80 26.79 48.09 13.56
CA GLY A 80 27.35 47.37 14.71
C GLY A 80 26.37 46.57 15.56
N THR A 81 25.08 46.47 15.18
CA THR A 81 24.05 45.74 15.95
C THR A 81 23.38 44.62 15.16
N GLY A 82 24.16 43.72 14.59
CA GLY A 82 23.60 42.46 14.02
C GLY A 82 22.76 41.62 15.00
N ALA A 83 22.92 41.89 16.30
CA ALA A 83 22.19 41.23 17.38
C ALA A 83 20.71 41.64 17.53
N VAL A 84 20.25 42.75 16.94
CA VAL A 84 18.87 43.27 17.13
C VAL A 84 17.88 42.58 16.21
N GLU A 85 18.28 42.22 15.00
CA GLU A 85 17.43 41.45 14.05
C GLU A 85 17.20 40.04 14.56
N ASP A 86 18.24 39.41 15.10
CA ASP A 86 18.14 38.09 15.71
C ASP A 86 17.19 38.10 16.92
N LEU A 87 17.28 39.10 17.78
CA LEU A 87 16.38 39.29 18.93
C LEU A 87 14.92 39.47 18.49
N ALA A 88 14.64 40.19 17.43
CA ALA A 88 13.29 40.39 16.92
C ALA A 88 12.70 39.07 16.35
N PHE A 89 13.52 38.27 15.70
CA PHE A 89 13.12 36.94 15.22
C PHE A 89 12.75 36.01 16.39
N PHE A 90 13.60 35.93 17.42
CA PHE A 90 13.32 35.13 18.62
C PHE A 90 12.09 35.61 19.39
N GLN A 91 11.90 36.92 19.50
CA GLN A 91 10.69 37.45 20.13
C GLN A 91 9.40 37.03 19.43
N ARG A 92 9.41 36.94 18.10
CA ARG A 92 8.23 36.45 17.35
C ARG A 92 7.96 35.00 17.65
N ILE A 93 8.96 34.15 17.62
CA ILE A 93 8.84 32.72 17.93
C ILE A 93 8.25 32.55 19.33
N LEU A 94 8.79 33.28 20.32
CA LEU A 94 8.31 33.20 21.70
C LEU A 94 6.86 33.71 21.84
N LYS A 95 6.53 34.86 21.22
CA LYS A 95 5.16 35.39 21.26
C LYS A 95 4.15 34.44 20.60
N ARG A 96 4.55 33.80 19.49
CA ARG A 96 3.70 32.81 18.83
C ARG A 96 3.52 31.56 19.70
N ALA A 97 4.60 31.06 20.30
CA ALA A 97 4.52 29.93 21.21
C ALA A 97 3.65 30.23 22.43
N ASP A 98 3.78 31.44 23.02
CA ASP A 98 2.96 31.88 24.15
C ASP A 98 1.48 32.01 23.75
N CYS A 99 1.17 32.56 22.57
CA CYS A 99 -0.19 32.63 22.03
C CYS A 99 -0.81 31.24 21.87
N VAL A 100 -0.08 30.30 21.27
CA VAL A 100 -0.55 28.94 21.04
C VAL A 100 -0.76 28.21 22.37
N ASP A 101 0.19 28.29 23.30
CA ASP A 101 0.11 27.65 24.61
C ASP A 101 -1.07 28.22 25.42
N ALA A 102 -1.27 29.53 25.41
CA ALA A 102 -2.42 30.17 26.08
C ALA A 102 -3.77 29.72 25.48
N CYS A 103 -3.88 29.67 24.14
CA CYS A 103 -5.08 29.21 23.46
C CYS A 103 -5.38 27.73 23.72
N GLU A 104 -4.36 26.87 23.61
CA GLU A 104 -4.51 25.43 23.83
C GLU A 104 -4.87 25.14 25.30
N ARG A 105 -4.19 25.78 26.27
CA ARG A 105 -4.52 25.63 27.70
C ARG A 105 -5.94 26.08 28.04
N GLU A 106 -6.39 27.17 27.44
CA GLU A 106 -7.76 27.66 27.67
C GLU A 106 -8.80 26.66 27.15
N LYS A 107 -8.58 26.03 25.99
CA LYS A 107 -9.56 25.17 25.31
C LYS A 107 -9.45 23.69 25.71
N MET A 108 -8.26 23.18 25.99
CA MET A 108 -8.01 21.75 26.23
C MET A 108 -7.57 21.43 27.65
N GLY A 109 -7.07 22.43 28.40
CA GLY A 109 -6.39 22.21 29.68
C GLY A 109 -4.87 21.99 29.49
N PRO A 110 -4.16 21.51 30.52
CA PRO A 110 -2.70 21.34 30.46
C PRO A 110 -2.30 20.39 29.33
N PRO A 111 -1.32 20.74 28.47
CA PRO A 111 -0.87 19.90 27.36
C PRO A 111 -0.39 18.52 27.79
N THR A 112 0.16 18.38 29.01
CA THR A 112 0.64 17.11 29.57
C THR A 112 -0.46 16.05 29.74
N LEU A 113 -1.74 16.48 29.88
CA LEU A 113 -2.86 15.54 29.97
C LEU A 113 -3.15 14.83 28.64
N HIS A 114 -2.70 15.40 27.53
CA HIS A 114 -2.99 14.89 26.18
C HIS A 114 -1.77 14.28 25.50
N LYS A 115 -0.69 14.05 26.26
CA LYS A 115 0.48 13.34 25.73
C LYS A 115 0.19 11.84 25.74
N VAL A 116 -0.08 11.31 24.57
CA VAL A 116 -0.41 9.89 24.35
C VAL A 116 0.85 9.11 23.96
N SER A 117 0.90 7.84 24.32
CA SER A 117 1.99 6.94 23.93
C SER A 117 1.96 6.64 22.42
N GLU A 118 3.12 6.45 21.83
CA GLU A 118 3.26 6.10 20.41
C GLU A 118 2.50 4.82 20.05
N THR A 119 2.45 3.86 20.97
CA THR A 119 1.70 2.60 20.79
C THR A 119 0.21 2.84 20.57
N ILE A 120 -0.42 3.71 21.37
CA ILE A 120 -1.84 4.05 21.22
C ILE A 120 -2.07 4.92 19.98
N GLU A 121 -1.17 5.86 19.70
CA GLU A 121 -1.20 6.62 18.44
C GLU A 121 -1.21 5.69 17.21
N LEU A 122 -0.38 4.66 17.23
CA LEU A 122 -0.32 3.65 16.16
C LEU A 122 -1.63 2.86 16.04
N GLU A 123 -2.29 2.50 17.17
CA GLU A 123 -3.59 1.84 17.14
C GLU A 123 -4.66 2.70 16.46
N PHE A 124 -4.69 4.01 16.76
CA PHE A 124 -5.59 4.93 16.06
C PHE A 124 -5.23 5.11 14.59
N LYS A 125 -3.94 5.12 14.23
CA LYS A 125 -3.48 5.19 12.84
C LYS A 125 -3.90 3.95 12.05
N LYS A 126 -3.87 2.78 12.67
CA LYS A 126 -4.37 1.51 12.11
C LYS A 126 -5.90 1.41 12.10
N ARG A 127 -6.60 2.39 12.64
CA ARG A 127 -8.07 2.39 12.78
C ARG A 127 -8.60 1.24 13.66
N THR A 128 -7.79 0.72 14.58
CA THR A 128 -8.16 -0.36 15.51
C THR A 128 -9.41 -0.06 16.35
N PRO A 129 -9.71 1.18 16.77
CA PRO A 129 -10.97 1.54 17.44
C PRO A 129 -12.22 1.03 16.72
N TYR A 130 -12.23 1.06 15.39
CA TYR A 130 -13.36 0.61 14.58
C TYR A 130 -13.53 -0.91 14.58
N ASN A 131 -12.45 -1.67 14.77
CA ASN A 131 -12.54 -3.11 14.92
C ASN A 131 -13.28 -3.51 16.22
N TYR A 132 -13.04 -2.79 17.31
CA TYR A 132 -13.80 -3.00 18.55
C TYR A 132 -15.27 -2.53 18.41
N LEU A 133 -15.48 -1.38 17.77
CA LEU A 133 -16.82 -0.82 17.57
C LEU A 133 -17.71 -1.73 16.71
N GLN A 134 -17.18 -2.32 15.63
CA GLN A 134 -17.98 -3.18 14.76
C GLN A 134 -18.56 -4.37 15.52
N VAL A 135 -17.74 -5.01 16.40
CA VAL A 135 -18.23 -6.11 17.23
C VAL A 135 -19.29 -5.64 18.21
N ALA A 136 -19.04 -4.52 18.91
CA ALA A 136 -19.95 -4.00 19.90
C ALA A 136 -21.30 -3.58 19.27
N TYR A 137 -21.30 -2.90 18.14
CA TYR A 137 -22.52 -2.56 17.41
C TYR A 137 -23.29 -3.78 16.91
N PHE A 138 -22.57 -4.80 16.41
CA PHE A 138 -23.17 -6.05 16.00
C PHE A 138 -23.89 -6.73 17.17
N LYS A 139 -23.27 -6.79 18.34
CA LYS A 139 -23.83 -7.41 19.56
C LYS A 139 -25.09 -6.71 20.07
N ILE A 140 -25.24 -5.41 19.82
CA ILE A 140 -26.46 -4.64 20.17
C ILE A 140 -27.44 -4.45 18.99
N ASN A 141 -27.21 -5.21 17.89
CA ASN A 141 -28.07 -5.23 16.69
C ASN A 141 -28.18 -3.88 15.96
N LYS A 142 -27.11 -3.08 15.96
CA LYS A 142 -26.99 -1.87 15.14
C LYS A 142 -26.14 -2.15 13.90
N LEU A 143 -26.76 -2.83 12.92
CA LEU A 143 -26.06 -3.38 11.75
C LEU A 143 -25.48 -2.29 10.85
N ASP A 144 -26.18 -1.20 10.61
CA ASP A 144 -25.73 -0.02 9.86
C ASP A 144 -24.37 0.51 10.36
N LYS A 145 -24.28 0.70 11.69
CA LYS A 145 -23.05 1.16 12.34
C LYS A 145 -21.97 0.10 12.39
N ALA A 146 -22.33 -1.18 12.55
CA ALA A 146 -21.38 -2.27 12.54
C ALA A 146 -20.69 -2.39 11.18
N VAL A 147 -21.46 -2.30 10.09
CA VAL A 147 -20.96 -2.33 8.71
C VAL A 147 -20.04 -1.14 8.43
N ALA A 148 -20.47 0.08 8.78
CA ALA A 148 -19.66 1.28 8.59
C ALA A 148 -18.32 1.20 9.35
N ALA A 149 -18.33 0.74 10.61
CA ALA A 149 -17.11 0.56 11.39
C ALA A 149 -16.20 -0.55 10.81
N ALA A 150 -16.78 -1.69 10.41
CA ALA A 150 -16.03 -2.77 9.80
C ALA A 150 -15.37 -2.33 8.49
N ASN A 151 -16.09 -1.61 7.64
CA ASN A 151 -15.57 -1.08 6.38
C ASN A 151 -14.46 -0.05 6.61
N THR A 152 -14.65 0.88 7.57
CA THR A 152 -13.64 1.88 7.93
C THR A 152 -12.32 1.23 8.38
N PHE A 153 -12.40 0.16 9.16
CA PHE A 153 -11.21 -0.60 9.57
C PHE A 153 -10.58 -1.34 8.38
N PHE A 154 -11.39 -2.02 7.58
CA PHE A 154 -10.91 -2.85 6.46
C PHE A 154 -10.19 -2.02 5.38
N ILE A 155 -10.66 -0.82 5.09
CA ILE A 155 -9.99 0.10 4.15
C ILE A 155 -8.53 0.35 4.55
N ALA A 156 -8.25 0.49 5.85
CA ALA A 156 -6.89 0.67 6.34
C ALA A 156 -6.09 -0.64 6.48
N ASN A 157 -6.78 -1.78 6.52
CA ASN A 157 -6.19 -3.10 6.75
C ASN A 157 -6.75 -4.12 5.75
N PRO A 158 -6.48 -3.98 4.44
CA PRO A 158 -7.09 -4.82 3.40
C PRO A 158 -6.67 -6.29 3.48
N ASP A 159 -5.55 -6.57 4.11
CA ASP A 159 -5.04 -7.94 4.30
C ASP A 159 -5.66 -8.67 5.51
N HIS A 160 -6.56 -8.00 6.26
CA HIS A 160 -7.18 -8.58 7.45
C HIS A 160 -8.29 -9.55 7.07
N VAL A 161 -7.95 -10.84 6.99
CA VAL A 161 -8.82 -11.92 6.48
C VAL A 161 -10.14 -12.02 7.26
N GLU A 162 -10.08 -11.95 8.60
CA GLU A 162 -11.27 -12.04 9.45
C GLU A 162 -12.25 -10.88 9.21
N MET A 163 -11.74 -9.67 8.98
CA MET A 163 -12.60 -8.51 8.70
C MET A 163 -13.25 -8.63 7.31
N LYS A 164 -12.52 -9.15 6.33
CA LYS A 164 -13.08 -9.45 5.01
C LYS A 164 -14.26 -10.42 5.12
N GLN A 165 -14.09 -11.50 5.88
CA GLN A 165 -15.17 -12.46 6.14
C GLN A 165 -16.36 -11.84 6.88
N ASN A 166 -16.10 -10.95 7.83
CA ASN A 166 -17.17 -10.23 8.53
C ASN A 166 -17.96 -9.33 7.58
N LEU A 167 -17.29 -8.61 6.67
CA LEU A 167 -17.96 -7.77 5.68
C LEU A 167 -18.78 -8.60 4.68
N GLU A 168 -18.25 -9.72 4.21
CA GLU A 168 -18.99 -10.66 3.36
C GLU A 168 -20.23 -11.20 4.08
N TYR A 169 -20.12 -11.52 5.37
CA TYR A 169 -21.25 -11.93 6.19
C TYR A 169 -22.29 -10.83 6.34
N TYR A 170 -21.86 -9.58 6.59
CA TYR A 170 -22.76 -8.43 6.71
C TYR A 170 -23.51 -8.15 5.41
N MET A 171 -22.88 -8.30 4.23
CA MET A 171 -23.52 -8.14 2.93
C MET A 171 -24.70 -9.10 2.72
N MET A 172 -24.65 -10.29 3.34
CA MET A 172 -25.71 -11.29 3.25
C MET A 172 -26.85 -11.08 4.25
N MET A 173 -26.71 -10.12 5.19
CA MET A 173 -27.71 -9.90 6.23
C MET A 173 -28.87 -9.04 5.74
N ALA A 174 -30.09 -9.43 6.09
CA ALA A 174 -31.28 -8.66 5.79
C ALA A 174 -31.26 -7.30 6.49
N GLY A 175 -31.48 -6.22 5.75
CA GLY A 175 -31.51 -4.85 6.25
C GLY A 175 -30.22 -4.08 6.09
N VAL A 176 -29.14 -4.69 5.63
CA VAL A 176 -27.89 -4.01 5.25
C VAL A 176 -28.00 -3.50 3.81
N GLN A 177 -27.64 -2.26 3.58
CA GLN A 177 -27.64 -1.61 2.27
C GLN A 177 -26.23 -1.28 1.84
N GLU A 178 -25.99 -1.12 0.55
CA GLU A 178 -24.70 -0.71 0.00
C GLU A 178 -24.22 0.63 0.58
N THR A 179 -25.15 1.54 0.87
CA THR A 179 -24.88 2.83 1.48
C THR A 179 -24.40 2.75 2.93
N ASP A 180 -24.46 1.58 3.58
CA ASP A 180 -23.93 1.40 4.93
C ASP A 180 -22.41 1.17 4.94
N PHE A 181 -21.83 0.80 3.80
CA PHE A 181 -20.39 0.63 3.63
C PHE A 181 -19.68 1.97 3.46
N LYS A 182 -19.64 2.75 4.53
CA LYS A 182 -19.00 4.08 4.58
C LYS A 182 -17.60 3.99 5.15
N ASP A 183 -16.73 4.90 4.73
CA ASP A 183 -15.49 5.22 5.43
C ASP A 183 -15.76 6.39 6.38
N LEU A 184 -15.75 6.15 7.70
CA LEU A 184 -15.99 7.17 8.72
C LEU A 184 -14.79 8.11 8.93
N GLU A 185 -13.63 7.79 8.33
CA GLU A 185 -12.42 8.62 8.35
C GLU A 185 -12.01 9.08 6.94
N GLU A 186 -12.97 9.15 6.03
CA GLU A 186 -12.73 9.65 4.69
C GLU A 186 -12.27 11.11 4.72
N ARG A 187 -11.23 11.40 3.91
CA ARG A 187 -10.70 12.77 3.78
C ARG A 187 -11.45 13.48 2.65
N PRO A 188 -12.07 14.65 2.90
CA PRO A 188 -12.92 15.32 1.89
C PRO A 188 -12.23 15.54 0.55
N HIS A 189 -10.99 16.08 0.54
CA HIS A 189 -10.25 16.33 -0.70
C HIS A 189 -9.98 15.05 -1.51
N MET A 190 -9.78 13.91 -0.84
CA MET A 190 -9.53 12.63 -1.51
C MET A 190 -10.84 12.02 -2.01
N ALA A 191 -11.92 12.13 -1.25
CA ALA A 191 -13.25 11.68 -1.66
C ALA A 191 -13.68 12.40 -2.94
N GLU A 192 -13.61 13.72 -2.94
CA GLU A 192 -13.95 14.55 -4.10
C GLU A 192 -13.06 14.22 -5.32
N PHE A 193 -11.76 14.02 -5.10
CA PHE A 193 -10.84 13.63 -6.18
C PHE A 193 -11.19 12.28 -6.80
N LEU A 194 -11.51 11.27 -5.97
CA LEU A 194 -11.86 9.94 -6.46
C LEU A 194 -13.20 9.93 -7.18
N GLU A 195 -14.19 10.66 -6.67
CA GLU A 195 -15.49 10.80 -7.32
C GLU A 195 -15.36 11.54 -8.66
N GLY A 196 -14.56 12.61 -8.70
CA GLY A 196 -14.21 13.30 -9.95
C GLY A 196 -13.59 12.35 -10.99
N LYS A 197 -12.74 11.42 -10.56
CA LYS A 197 -12.15 10.41 -11.46
C LYS A 197 -13.18 9.41 -11.98
N ILE A 198 -14.16 9.02 -11.18
CA ILE A 198 -15.25 8.13 -11.62
C ILE A 198 -16.05 8.80 -12.73
N HIS A 199 -16.50 10.04 -12.53
CA HIS A 199 -17.22 10.82 -13.55
C HIS A 199 -16.38 11.07 -14.79
N TYR A 200 -15.10 11.43 -14.62
CA TYR A 200 -14.17 11.60 -15.72
C TYR A 200 -14.03 10.33 -16.58
N SER A 201 -13.91 9.17 -15.93
CA SER A 201 -13.80 7.89 -16.62
C SER A 201 -15.08 7.48 -17.34
N ALA A 202 -16.23 7.97 -16.88
CA ALA A 202 -17.53 7.80 -17.51
C ALA A 202 -17.82 8.85 -18.61
N GLU A 203 -16.84 9.74 -18.92
CA GLU A 203 -16.97 10.88 -19.85
C GLU A 203 -18.08 11.88 -19.45
N ASP A 204 -18.47 11.88 -18.17
CA ASP A 204 -19.42 12.85 -17.61
C ASP A 204 -18.66 14.04 -17.02
N PHE A 205 -18.29 14.97 -17.90
CA PHE A 205 -17.35 16.05 -17.57
C PHE A 205 -17.94 17.15 -16.68
N ALA A 206 -19.25 17.38 -16.70
CA ALA A 206 -19.84 18.43 -15.87
C ALA A 206 -19.74 18.14 -14.38
N PRO A 207 -20.20 16.99 -13.83
CA PRO A 207 -19.95 16.65 -12.43
C PRO A 207 -18.46 16.38 -12.15
N ALA A 208 -17.68 15.87 -13.12
CA ALA A 208 -16.23 15.73 -12.91
C ALA A 208 -15.55 17.06 -12.58
N ILE A 209 -15.94 18.17 -13.26
CA ILE A 209 -15.45 19.52 -12.97
C ILE A 209 -15.83 19.93 -11.53
N GLU A 210 -17.10 19.74 -11.13
CA GLU A 210 -17.57 20.12 -9.81
C GLU A 210 -16.76 19.41 -8.70
N HIS A 211 -16.57 18.11 -8.84
CA HIS A 211 -15.79 17.32 -7.90
C HIS A 211 -14.31 17.69 -7.87
N PHE A 212 -13.65 17.87 -9.02
CA PHE A 212 -12.23 18.26 -9.02
C PHE A 212 -12.01 19.68 -8.50
N GLU A 213 -12.90 20.63 -8.77
CA GLU A 213 -12.80 21.97 -8.17
C GLU A 213 -12.99 21.92 -6.65
N ALA A 214 -13.97 21.16 -6.16
CA ALA A 214 -14.14 20.91 -4.73
C ALA A 214 -12.91 20.23 -4.12
N ALA A 215 -12.34 19.22 -4.81
CA ALA A 215 -11.13 18.55 -4.38
C ALA A 215 -9.93 19.49 -4.22
N VAL A 216 -9.75 20.45 -5.14
CA VAL A 216 -8.69 21.46 -5.06
C VAL A 216 -8.90 22.38 -3.86
N GLU A 217 -10.12 22.85 -3.61
CA GLU A 217 -10.45 23.74 -2.48
C GLU A 217 -10.21 23.03 -1.13
N GLU A 218 -10.73 21.81 -1.00
CA GLU A 218 -10.54 20.98 0.20
C GLU A 218 -9.06 20.57 0.39
N TYR A 219 -8.33 20.36 -0.70
CA TYR A 219 -6.88 20.09 -0.64
C TYR A 219 -6.12 21.25 -0.01
N PHE A 220 -6.37 22.49 -0.43
CA PHE A 220 -5.67 23.64 0.13
C PHE A 220 -6.04 23.87 1.59
N THR A 221 -7.28 23.65 1.97
CA THR A 221 -7.72 23.69 3.38
C THR A 221 -6.95 22.65 4.21
N ALA A 222 -6.95 21.40 3.78
CA ALA A 222 -6.25 20.31 4.46
C ALA A 222 -4.72 20.51 4.46
N TYR A 223 -4.16 21.12 3.40
CA TYR A 223 -2.74 21.42 3.30
C TYR A 223 -2.30 22.46 4.36
N GLU A 224 -3.05 23.57 4.51
CA GLU A 224 -2.74 24.56 5.55
C GLU A 224 -2.93 23.98 6.97
N GLU A 225 -3.95 23.16 7.19
CA GLU A 225 -4.14 22.44 8.47
C GLU A 225 -2.96 21.51 8.79
N CYS A 226 -2.49 20.74 7.82
CA CYS A 226 -1.32 19.88 7.99
C CYS A 226 -0.08 20.71 8.35
N ARG A 227 0.15 21.79 7.63
CA ARG A 227 1.33 22.64 7.80
C ARG A 227 1.40 23.29 9.20
N VAL A 228 0.29 23.78 9.72
CA VAL A 228 0.30 24.37 11.07
C VAL A 228 0.46 23.32 12.17
N LEU A 229 0.03 22.07 11.92
CA LEU A 229 0.29 20.97 12.85
C LEU A 229 1.76 20.56 12.92
N CYS A 230 2.57 20.84 11.89
CA CYS A 230 4.02 20.68 11.95
C CYS A 230 4.69 21.64 12.95
N GLU A 231 4.05 22.76 13.30
CA GLU A 231 4.60 23.80 14.18
C GLU A 231 4.32 23.48 15.66
N GLY A 232 4.75 22.34 16.13
CA GLY A 232 4.64 21.93 17.53
C GLY A 232 5.94 22.10 18.31
N ALA A 233 5.96 21.58 19.53
CA ALA A 233 7.17 21.43 20.31
C ALA A 233 8.17 20.51 19.60
N PHE A 234 9.47 20.74 19.84
CA PHE A 234 10.50 19.85 19.28
C PHE A 234 10.33 18.44 19.83
N ASN A 235 10.29 17.47 18.94
CA ASN A 235 10.25 16.06 19.32
C ASN A 235 11.68 15.54 19.45
N TYR A 236 12.05 15.14 20.66
CA TYR A 236 13.35 14.54 20.98
C TYR A 236 13.34 13.00 20.85
N ASP A 237 12.24 12.38 20.45
CA ASP A 237 12.16 10.94 20.29
C ASP A 237 13.16 10.48 19.21
N GLY A 238 13.95 9.46 19.50
CA GLY A 238 15.02 8.98 18.64
C GLY A 238 16.37 9.68 18.80
N TYR A 239 16.46 10.74 19.58
CA TYR A 239 17.75 11.35 19.93
C TYR A 239 18.37 10.63 21.14
N ASN A 240 19.66 10.28 21.02
CA ASN A 240 20.42 9.83 22.18
C ASN A 240 20.83 11.06 22.99
N TYR A 241 20.12 11.33 24.08
CA TYR A 241 20.39 12.49 24.95
C TYR A 241 21.82 12.53 25.51
N MET A 242 22.49 11.40 25.59
CA MET A 242 23.89 11.33 26.04
C MET A 242 24.87 11.83 24.99
N GLU A 243 24.50 11.75 23.72
CA GLU A 243 25.32 12.17 22.58
C GLU A 243 24.89 13.53 22.01
N TYR A 244 23.62 13.91 22.16
CA TYR A 244 23.09 15.18 21.67
C TYR A 244 23.41 16.31 22.65
N ASN A 245 24.60 16.87 22.51
CA ASN A 245 25.05 18.01 23.29
C ASN A 245 25.02 19.28 22.41
N ALA A 246 23.83 19.63 21.95
CA ALA A 246 23.62 20.78 21.09
C ALA A 246 23.58 22.08 21.91
N ASP A 247 24.19 23.12 21.39
CA ASP A 247 23.99 24.49 21.87
C ASP A 247 22.60 25.02 21.44
N LEU A 248 22.21 26.19 21.93
CA LEU A 248 20.92 26.79 21.64
C LEU A 248 20.71 27.01 20.13
N PHE A 249 21.73 27.46 19.43
CA PHE A 249 21.67 27.73 17.99
C PHE A 249 21.42 26.43 17.19
N GLN A 250 22.17 25.39 17.49
CA GLN A 250 22.01 24.09 16.85
C GLN A 250 20.63 23.51 17.13
N SER A 251 20.14 23.58 18.36
CA SER A 251 18.81 23.08 18.73
C SER A 251 17.70 23.81 17.97
N MET A 252 17.83 25.13 17.83
CA MET A 252 16.83 25.92 17.07
C MET A 252 16.89 25.65 15.57
N THR A 253 18.10 25.51 15.00
CA THR A 253 18.28 25.18 13.60
C THR A 253 17.71 23.79 13.29
N ASP A 254 17.97 22.80 14.14
CA ASP A 254 17.45 21.44 14.00
C ASP A 254 15.92 21.43 14.07
N HIS A 255 15.35 22.19 15.01
CA HIS A 255 13.89 22.31 15.10
C HIS A 255 13.28 22.97 13.87
N TYR A 256 13.87 24.06 13.40
CA TYR A 256 13.40 24.78 12.22
C TYR A 256 13.42 23.90 10.97
N LEU A 257 14.53 23.22 10.71
CA LEU A 257 14.65 22.30 9.57
C LEU A 257 13.68 21.12 9.69
N HIS A 258 13.46 20.62 10.91
CA HIS A 258 12.46 19.57 11.15
C HIS A 258 11.04 20.04 10.81
N VAL A 259 10.66 21.24 11.22
CA VAL A 259 9.34 21.83 10.89
C VAL A 259 9.20 22.02 9.38
N LEU A 260 10.22 22.53 8.70
CA LEU A 260 10.19 22.70 7.24
C LEU A 260 10.05 21.35 6.51
N ASN A 261 10.81 20.36 6.95
CA ASN A 261 10.73 19.02 6.39
C ASN A 261 9.35 18.40 6.58
N CYS A 262 8.77 18.53 7.77
CA CYS A 262 7.38 18.11 8.04
C CYS A 262 6.40 18.80 7.09
N LYS A 263 6.53 20.12 6.88
CA LYS A 263 5.67 20.89 5.98
C LYS A 263 5.76 20.41 4.52
N GLN A 264 6.93 20.00 4.05
CA GLN A 264 7.07 19.42 2.71
C GLN A 264 6.39 18.05 2.61
N HIS A 265 6.41 17.25 3.67
CA HIS A 265 5.74 15.94 3.68
C HIS A 265 4.21 16.03 3.71
N CYS A 266 3.61 17.19 4.01
CA CYS A 266 2.16 17.37 3.94
C CYS A 266 1.58 17.03 2.55
N ALA A 267 2.29 17.35 1.47
CA ALA A 267 1.86 16.99 0.11
C ALA A 267 1.74 15.47 -0.07
N VAL A 268 2.71 14.72 0.47
CA VAL A 268 2.69 13.23 0.44
C VAL A 268 1.58 12.66 1.31
N ASP A 269 1.40 13.20 2.52
CA ASP A 269 0.32 12.75 3.43
C ASP A 269 -1.06 12.95 2.79
N LEU A 270 -1.29 14.09 2.14
CA LEU A 270 -2.54 14.38 1.45
C LEU A 270 -2.76 13.55 0.18
N ALA A 271 -1.68 13.14 -0.49
CA ALA A 271 -1.73 12.22 -1.63
C ALA A 271 -1.90 10.76 -1.24
N SER A 272 -1.83 10.44 0.07
CA SER A 272 -1.90 9.07 0.57
C SER A 272 -3.33 8.70 0.96
N THR A 273 -3.72 7.46 0.65
CA THR A 273 -4.98 6.86 1.10
C THR A 273 -4.71 5.68 2.02
N ALA A 274 -5.61 5.44 2.97
CA ALA A 274 -5.54 4.25 3.80
C ALA A 274 -5.55 2.98 2.93
N GLY A 275 -4.74 1.97 3.30
CA GLY A 275 -4.66 0.69 2.57
C GLY A 275 -3.87 0.71 1.26
N ARG A 276 -3.36 1.86 0.82
CA ARG A 276 -2.50 1.97 -0.35
C ARG A 276 -1.05 2.22 0.09
N GLU A 277 -0.11 1.42 -0.38
CA GLU A 277 1.32 1.57 -0.01
C GLU A 277 1.95 2.86 -0.53
N LYS A 278 1.59 3.27 -1.76
CA LYS A 278 2.20 4.43 -2.41
C LYS A 278 1.20 5.57 -2.51
N PRO A 279 1.62 6.82 -2.24
CA PRO A 279 0.80 8.00 -2.49
C PRO A 279 0.50 8.14 -3.99
N PHE A 280 -0.50 8.95 -4.33
CA PHE A 280 -0.73 9.34 -5.72
C PHE A 280 0.42 10.23 -6.18
N GLU A 281 1.05 9.86 -7.28
CA GLU A 281 2.10 10.66 -7.91
C GLU A 281 1.51 11.96 -8.45
N ASP A 282 2.25 13.06 -8.32
CA ASP A 282 1.86 14.39 -8.80
C ASP A 282 0.40 14.75 -8.44
N PHE A 283 -0.01 14.49 -7.20
CA PHE A 283 -1.40 14.56 -6.78
C PHE A 283 -2.05 15.91 -7.08
N LEU A 284 -1.43 17.03 -6.64
CA LEU A 284 -1.98 18.37 -6.90
C LEU A 284 -1.95 18.74 -8.39
N PRO A 285 -0.85 18.56 -9.15
CA PRO A 285 -0.85 18.81 -10.59
C PRO A 285 -1.89 17.98 -11.35
N SER A 286 -2.15 16.74 -10.93
CA SER A 286 -3.11 15.86 -11.59
C SER A 286 -4.54 16.42 -11.59
N HIS A 287 -4.95 17.19 -10.56
CA HIS A 287 -6.25 17.85 -10.55
C HIS A 287 -6.39 18.80 -11.75
N PHE A 288 -5.36 19.61 -12.01
CA PHE A 288 -5.38 20.55 -13.14
C PHE A 288 -5.31 19.83 -14.48
N ASN A 289 -4.65 18.67 -14.54
CA ASN A 289 -4.65 17.84 -15.73
C ASN A 289 -6.05 17.28 -16.04
N TYR A 290 -6.78 16.77 -15.05
CA TYR A 290 -8.17 16.34 -15.26
C TYR A 290 -9.11 17.51 -15.56
N LEU A 291 -8.96 18.64 -14.85
CA LEU A 291 -9.79 19.83 -15.05
C LEU A 291 -9.63 20.42 -16.46
N GLN A 292 -8.40 20.57 -16.97
CA GLN A 292 -8.18 21.17 -18.28
C GLN A 292 -8.91 20.40 -19.41
N PHE A 293 -8.88 19.06 -19.34
CA PHE A 293 -9.55 18.23 -20.34
C PHE A 293 -11.08 18.22 -20.15
N SER A 294 -11.56 18.18 -18.90
CA SER A 294 -12.98 18.24 -18.59
C SER A 294 -13.60 19.58 -19.03
N TYR A 295 -12.91 20.70 -18.79
CA TYR A 295 -13.35 22.01 -19.24
C TYR A 295 -13.35 22.13 -20.77
N TYR A 296 -12.34 21.57 -21.45
CA TYR A 296 -12.29 21.53 -22.90
C TYR A 296 -13.50 20.80 -23.47
N ASN A 297 -13.82 19.60 -22.97
CA ASN A 297 -14.99 18.82 -23.44
C ASN A 297 -16.33 19.46 -23.08
N SER A 298 -16.35 20.38 -22.12
CA SER A 298 -17.53 21.18 -21.75
C SER A 298 -17.58 22.53 -22.47
N GLU A 299 -16.76 22.74 -23.50
CA GLU A 299 -16.65 24.00 -24.30
C GLU A 299 -16.27 25.24 -23.47
N LYS A 300 -15.71 25.06 -22.27
CA LYS A 300 -15.24 26.12 -21.38
C LYS A 300 -13.75 26.38 -21.59
N TYR A 301 -13.40 26.94 -22.75
CA TYR A 301 -12.01 27.05 -23.21
C TYR A 301 -11.14 27.98 -22.33
N GLU A 302 -11.72 29.04 -21.77
CA GLU A 302 -10.98 29.96 -20.89
C GLU A 302 -10.45 29.22 -19.65
N GLN A 303 -11.30 28.43 -18.99
CA GLN A 303 -10.95 27.64 -17.83
C GLN A 303 -9.99 26.48 -18.19
N ALA A 304 -10.15 25.88 -19.37
CA ALA A 304 -9.23 24.86 -19.87
C ALA A 304 -7.81 25.41 -20.03
N ILE A 305 -7.67 26.62 -20.61
CA ILE A 305 -6.39 27.33 -20.77
C ILE A 305 -5.79 27.69 -19.41
N GLU A 306 -6.61 28.20 -18.47
CA GLU A 306 -6.18 28.52 -17.12
C GLU A 306 -5.60 27.28 -16.41
N CYS A 307 -6.30 26.15 -16.44
CA CYS A 307 -5.84 24.89 -15.84
C CYS A 307 -4.61 24.32 -16.54
N ALA A 308 -4.53 24.37 -17.87
CA ALA A 308 -3.36 23.93 -18.62
C ALA A 308 -2.11 24.76 -18.27
N LYS A 309 -2.26 26.10 -18.20
CA LYS A 309 -1.18 26.99 -17.75
C LYS A 309 -0.79 26.73 -16.30
N THR A 310 -1.76 26.41 -15.43
CA THR A 310 -1.50 26.07 -14.02
C THR A 310 -0.71 24.78 -13.91
N TYR A 311 -1.09 23.75 -14.68
CA TYR A 311 -0.33 22.48 -14.72
C TYR A 311 1.12 22.69 -15.18
N LEU A 312 1.33 23.52 -16.20
CA LEU A 312 2.67 23.83 -16.71
C LEU A 312 3.55 24.62 -15.73
N LEU A 313 3.01 25.17 -14.63
CA LEU A 313 3.84 25.71 -13.55
C LEU A 313 4.61 24.62 -12.80
N PHE A 314 4.07 23.40 -12.77
CA PHE A 314 4.70 22.23 -12.15
C PHE A 314 5.56 21.45 -13.14
N HIS A 315 5.09 21.31 -14.37
CA HIS A 315 5.72 20.53 -15.44
C HIS A 315 5.92 21.36 -16.72
N PRO A 316 6.85 22.32 -16.72
CA PRO A 316 7.04 23.23 -17.85
C PRO A 316 7.49 22.53 -19.14
N GLU A 317 8.11 21.35 -19.02
CA GLU A 317 8.63 20.56 -20.15
C GLU A 317 7.62 19.54 -20.71
N ASP A 318 6.37 19.53 -20.21
CA ASP A 318 5.35 18.59 -20.69
C ASP A 318 4.87 18.99 -22.10
N ALA A 319 5.38 18.27 -23.10
CA ALA A 319 5.08 18.54 -24.51
C ALA A 319 3.60 18.28 -24.87
N VAL A 320 2.94 17.33 -24.19
CA VAL A 320 1.52 17.02 -24.43
C VAL A 320 0.65 18.16 -23.92
N MET A 321 0.90 18.64 -22.72
CA MET A 321 0.15 19.76 -22.15
C MET A 321 0.40 21.05 -22.94
N ALA A 322 1.64 21.28 -23.41
CA ALA A 322 1.96 22.43 -24.29
C ALA A 322 1.18 22.35 -25.60
N GLN A 323 1.02 21.17 -26.20
CA GLN A 323 0.20 20.98 -27.40
C GLN A 323 -1.29 21.23 -27.12
N ASN A 324 -1.82 20.72 -26.00
CA ASN A 324 -3.20 20.97 -25.60
C ASN A 324 -3.45 22.47 -25.43
N LEU A 325 -2.55 23.17 -24.73
CA LEU A 325 -2.65 24.60 -24.51
C LEU A 325 -2.65 25.37 -25.84
N ALA A 326 -1.76 25.03 -26.80
CA ALA A 326 -1.71 25.63 -28.11
C ALA A 326 -3.02 25.41 -28.90
N TYR A 327 -3.57 24.20 -28.83
CA TYR A 327 -4.83 23.87 -29.47
C TYR A 327 -6.01 24.65 -28.85
N TYR A 328 -6.12 24.70 -27.52
CA TYR A 328 -7.19 25.48 -26.85
C TYR A 328 -7.09 26.97 -27.16
N SER A 329 -5.85 27.49 -27.21
CA SER A 329 -5.60 28.89 -27.54
C SER A 329 -6.05 29.22 -28.96
N ALA A 330 -5.79 28.33 -29.93
CA ALA A 330 -6.24 28.48 -31.30
C ALA A 330 -7.77 28.45 -31.45
N VAL A 331 -8.45 27.58 -30.65
CA VAL A 331 -9.93 27.48 -30.66
C VAL A 331 -10.57 28.74 -30.07
N LEU A 332 -10.04 29.27 -28.94
CA LEU A 332 -10.57 30.47 -28.29
C LEU A 332 -10.22 31.76 -29.07
N GLY A 333 -9.09 31.74 -29.77
CA GLY A 333 -8.45 32.89 -30.40
C GLY A 333 -7.26 33.39 -29.58
N ASP A 334 -6.09 33.45 -30.21
CA ASP A 334 -4.81 33.76 -29.54
C ASP A 334 -4.82 35.09 -28.78
N ASP A 335 -5.50 36.12 -29.31
CA ASP A 335 -5.61 37.43 -28.65
C ASP A 335 -6.31 37.36 -27.27
N LYS A 336 -7.29 36.48 -27.12
CA LYS A 336 -7.98 36.24 -25.86
C LYS A 336 -7.17 35.33 -24.93
N ALA A 337 -6.57 34.29 -25.48
CA ALA A 337 -5.80 33.29 -24.71
C ALA A 337 -4.55 33.88 -24.03
N VAL A 338 -3.93 34.93 -24.64
CA VAL A 338 -2.76 35.61 -24.04
C VAL A 338 -3.09 36.27 -22.71
N ASN A 339 -4.32 36.78 -22.54
CA ASN A 339 -4.75 37.47 -21.32
C ASN A 339 -5.13 36.51 -20.16
N ILE A 340 -5.29 35.22 -20.43
CA ILE A 340 -5.60 34.23 -19.39
C ILE A 340 -4.30 33.86 -18.68
N THR A 341 -4.27 34.04 -17.36
CA THR A 341 -3.14 33.67 -16.50
C THR A 341 -3.38 32.32 -15.83
N ALA A 342 -2.31 31.65 -15.44
CA ALA A 342 -2.41 30.48 -14.55
C ALA A 342 -3.05 30.89 -13.22
N ARG A 343 -3.71 29.94 -12.54
CA ARG A 343 -4.19 30.16 -11.16
C ARG A 343 -3.00 30.43 -10.25
N GLU A 344 -3.18 31.36 -9.34
CA GLU A 344 -2.19 31.52 -8.28
C GLU A 344 -2.23 30.29 -7.35
N VAL A 345 -1.09 29.67 -7.22
CA VAL A 345 -0.87 28.57 -6.27
C VAL A 345 0.18 29.03 -5.24
N PRO A 346 -0.23 29.80 -4.20
CA PRO A 346 0.72 30.39 -3.24
C PRO A 346 1.59 29.35 -2.54
N SER A 347 1.08 28.12 -2.42
CA SER A 347 1.79 27.00 -1.84
C SER A 347 3.05 26.61 -2.62
N THR A 348 3.09 26.74 -3.95
CA THR A 348 4.27 26.38 -4.75
C THR A 348 5.46 27.30 -4.45
N ARG A 349 5.26 28.62 -4.46
CA ARG A 349 6.34 29.58 -4.16
C ARG A 349 6.87 29.40 -2.73
N ARG A 350 5.97 29.18 -1.77
CA ARG A 350 6.33 28.92 -0.38
C ARG A 350 7.12 27.62 -0.24
N SER A 351 6.66 26.56 -0.91
CA SER A 351 7.36 25.27 -0.93
C SER A 351 8.76 25.38 -1.50
N LEU A 352 8.95 26.12 -2.60
CA LEU A 352 10.29 26.32 -3.20
C LEU A 352 11.25 27.04 -2.24
N LEU A 353 10.81 28.12 -1.60
CA LEU A 353 11.62 28.83 -0.60
C LEU A 353 12.00 27.94 0.59
N GLU A 354 11.09 27.11 1.06
CA GLU A 354 11.34 26.16 2.15
C GLU A 354 12.32 25.07 1.71
N LYS A 355 12.24 24.60 0.47
CA LYS A 355 13.18 23.64 -0.12
C LYS A 355 14.58 24.23 -0.26
N GLU A 356 14.71 25.50 -0.68
CA GLU A 356 16.00 26.18 -0.68
C GLU A 356 16.65 26.17 0.70
N LEU A 357 15.88 26.45 1.76
CA LEU A 357 16.38 26.42 3.14
C LEU A 357 16.75 25.00 3.59
N LEU A 358 15.96 23.98 3.21
CA LEU A 358 16.26 22.58 3.53
C LEU A 358 17.52 22.09 2.81
N TYR A 359 17.71 22.46 1.54
CA TYR A 359 18.92 22.14 0.80
C TYR A 359 20.14 22.91 1.33
N PHE A 360 19.96 24.15 1.75
CA PHE A 360 21.01 24.88 2.47
C PHE A 360 21.39 24.15 3.77
N GLY A 361 20.41 23.69 4.54
CA GLY A 361 20.63 22.86 5.73
C GLY A 361 21.38 21.56 5.43
N TYR A 362 21.14 20.96 4.28
CA TYR A 362 21.89 19.80 3.80
C TYR A 362 23.35 20.14 3.52
N GLU A 363 23.62 21.21 2.80
CA GLU A 363 24.99 21.61 2.43
C GLU A 363 25.82 22.08 3.62
N MET A 364 25.22 22.87 4.50
CA MET A 364 25.94 23.54 5.61
C MET A 364 26.00 22.69 6.88
N PHE A 365 24.98 21.90 7.16
CA PHE A 365 24.85 21.18 8.44
C PHE A 365 24.75 19.65 8.26
N GLY A 366 24.78 19.15 7.02
CA GLY A 366 24.68 17.72 6.74
C GLY A 366 23.31 17.10 7.08
N LYS A 367 22.27 17.93 7.21
CA LYS A 367 20.92 17.44 7.51
C LYS A 367 20.27 16.84 6.27
N THR A 368 19.91 15.59 6.34
CA THR A 368 19.28 14.87 5.21
C THR A 368 17.91 15.45 4.89
N PHE A 369 17.67 15.76 3.63
CA PHE A 369 16.37 16.13 3.10
C PHE A 369 16.07 15.27 1.85
N VAL A 370 14.91 14.63 1.83
CA VAL A 370 14.39 13.90 0.67
C VAL A 370 13.23 14.70 0.12
N ASP A 371 13.41 15.26 -1.07
CA ASP A 371 12.37 16.04 -1.73
C ASP A 371 11.23 15.11 -2.17
N PRO A 372 10.01 15.34 -1.69
CA PRO A 372 8.87 14.52 -2.06
C PRO A 372 8.34 14.80 -3.47
N ASP A 373 8.69 15.96 -4.07
CA ASP A 373 8.12 16.40 -5.33
C ASP A 373 9.08 16.15 -6.51
N THR A 374 8.53 15.79 -7.65
CA THR A 374 9.28 15.58 -8.90
C THR A 374 9.50 16.85 -9.70
N TRP A 375 8.73 17.90 -9.39
CA TRP A 375 8.67 19.17 -10.13
C TRP A 375 9.60 20.27 -9.59
N THR A 376 10.42 19.96 -8.59
CA THR A 376 11.35 20.95 -8.03
C THR A 376 12.39 21.37 -9.06
N PRO A 377 12.56 22.69 -9.32
CA PRO A 377 13.54 23.19 -10.29
C PRO A 377 14.97 22.76 -9.96
N GLU A 378 15.74 22.41 -10.97
CA GLU A 378 17.12 21.88 -10.80
C GLU A 378 18.08 22.91 -10.20
N ASP A 379 17.83 24.20 -10.36
CA ASP A 379 18.66 25.28 -9.83
C ASP A 379 18.65 25.36 -8.29
N ILE A 380 17.55 24.91 -7.68
CA ILE A 380 17.37 24.85 -6.21
C ILE A 380 18.12 23.64 -5.61
N ILE A 381 18.22 22.56 -6.36
CA ILE A 381 18.81 21.30 -5.88
C ILE A 381 20.34 21.40 -5.86
N PRO A 382 21.02 21.06 -4.76
CA PRO A 382 22.47 21.06 -4.68
C PRO A 382 23.15 20.22 -5.77
N LYS A 383 24.25 20.73 -6.32
CA LYS A 383 24.94 20.07 -7.44
C LYS A 383 25.26 18.59 -7.18
N LYS A 384 25.73 18.25 -5.97
CA LYS A 384 26.03 16.85 -5.61
C LYS A 384 24.82 15.93 -5.69
N LEU A 385 23.64 16.44 -5.30
CA LEU A 385 22.39 15.67 -5.37
C LEU A 385 21.88 15.58 -6.80
N ARG A 386 21.98 16.66 -7.58
CA ARG A 386 21.64 16.65 -9.02
C ARG A 386 22.49 15.63 -9.79
N ASP A 387 23.81 15.66 -9.58
CA ASP A 387 24.73 14.75 -10.23
C ASP A 387 24.42 13.30 -9.86
N LYS A 388 24.07 13.04 -8.58
CA LYS A 388 23.64 11.72 -8.12
C LYS A 388 22.30 11.30 -8.75
N GLN A 389 21.29 12.17 -8.70
CA GLN A 389 19.97 11.89 -9.29
C GLN A 389 20.07 11.64 -10.79
N LYS A 390 20.95 12.40 -11.49
CA LYS A 390 21.20 12.21 -12.91
C LYS A 390 21.85 10.86 -13.18
N ALA A 391 22.85 10.46 -12.39
CA ALA A 391 23.50 9.17 -12.49
C ALA A 391 22.52 8.01 -12.19
N ASP A 392 21.65 8.19 -11.19
CA ASP A 392 20.61 7.20 -10.84
C ASP A 392 19.57 7.07 -11.97
N LYS A 393 19.12 8.20 -12.54
CA LYS A 393 18.21 8.21 -13.72
C LYS A 393 18.85 7.57 -14.94
N GLU A 394 20.11 7.89 -15.25
CA GLU A 394 20.85 7.29 -16.37
C GLU A 394 21.05 5.78 -16.16
N THR A 395 21.28 5.36 -14.91
CA THR A 395 21.40 3.94 -14.56
C THR A 395 20.06 3.23 -14.71
N ALA A 396 18.97 3.82 -14.22
CA ALA A 396 17.62 3.30 -14.39
C ALA A 396 17.20 3.24 -15.88
N ALA A 397 17.51 4.28 -16.66
CA ALA A 397 17.25 4.31 -18.10
C ALA A 397 18.03 3.22 -18.85
N ARG A 398 19.31 3.00 -18.53
CA ARG A 398 20.10 1.90 -19.09
C ARG A 398 19.51 0.54 -18.76
N ILE A 399 19.13 0.34 -17.49
CA ILE A 399 18.48 -0.91 -17.07
C ILE A 399 17.16 -1.11 -17.84
N THR A 400 16.35 -0.07 -17.99
CA THR A 400 15.09 -0.13 -18.75
C THR A 400 15.35 -0.42 -20.23
N GLU A 401 16.36 0.19 -20.82
CA GLU A 401 16.76 -0.06 -22.21
C GLU A 401 17.31 -1.47 -22.41
N GLU A 402 18.15 -1.96 -21.48
CA GLU A 402 18.62 -3.36 -21.49
C GLU A 402 17.46 -4.34 -21.36
N ILE A 403 16.50 -4.07 -20.47
CA ILE A 403 15.29 -4.87 -20.33
C ILE A 403 14.46 -4.83 -21.63
N SER A 404 14.27 -3.65 -22.23
CA SER A 404 13.54 -3.50 -23.50
C SER A 404 14.22 -4.24 -24.64
N ASN A 405 15.55 -4.18 -24.73
CA ASN A 405 16.31 -4.88 -25.75
C ASN A 405 16.27 -6.40 -25.53
N LEU A 406 16.38 -6.86 -24.27
CA LEU A 406 16.19 -8.26 -23.91
C LEU A 406 14.77 -8.76 -24.24
N MET A 407 13.74 -7.91 -24.02
CA MET A 407 12.36 -8.26 -24.39
C MET A 407 12.20 -8.40 -25.91
N LYS A 408 12.79 -7.50 -26.70
CA LYS A 408 12.81 -7.60 -28.18
C LYS A 408 13.57 -8.84 -28.66
N GLU A 409 14.70 -9.15 -28.02
CA GLU A 409 15.48 -10.35 -28.33
C GLU A 409 14.70 -11.63 -27.98
N ILE A 410 13.96 -11.62 -26.87
CA ILE A 410 13.02 -12.68 -26.47
C ILE A 410 11.87 -12.81 -27.47
N GLU A 411 11.28 -11.69 -27.92
CA GLU A 411 10.22 -11.72 -28.94
C GLU A 411 10.70 -12.30 -30.27
N THR A 412 11.91 -11.91 -30.72
CA THR A 412 12.51 -12.49 -31.92
C THR A 412 12.85 -13.96 -31.76
N LEU A 413 13.39 -14.37 -30.60
CA LEU A 413 13.64 -15.79 -30.28
C LEU A 413 12.35 -16.60 -30.12
N VAL A 414 11.26 -15.98 -29.65
CA VAL A 414 9.92 -16.62 -29.56
C VAL A 414 9.32 -16.76 -30.96
N GLU A 415 9.50 -15.79 -31.86
CA GLU A 415 9.06 -15.91 -33.26
C GLU A 415 9.91 -16.94 -34.03
N GLU A 416 11.21 -16.97 -33.85
CA GLU A 416 12.09 -18.02 -34.41
C GLU A 416 11.75 -19.41 -33.85
N LYS A 417 11.41 -19.53 -32.57
CA LYS A 417 10.93 -20.77 -31.95
C LYS A 417 9.51 -21.14 -32.37
N LYS A 418 8.63 -20.20 -32.71
CA LYS A 418 7.30 -20.51 -33.28
C LYS A 418 7.42 -21.13 -34.67
N THR A 419 8.45 -20.81 -35.43
CA THR A 419 8.75 -21.44 -36.73
C THR A 419 9.51 -22.76 -36.59
N ALA A 420 10.20 -22.98 -35.46
CA ALA A 420 11.00 -24.19 -35.20
C ALA A 420 10.30 -25.25 -34.32
N ASN A 421 9.23 -24.91 -33.62
CA ASN A 421 8.51 -25.84 -32.74
C ASN A 421 7.30 -26.48 -33.44
N LYS A 422 7.58 -27.43 -34.35
CA LYS A 422 6.82 -28.67 -34.32
C LYS A 422 7.11 -29.35 -32.98
N LEU A 423 6.11 -29.50 -32.12
CA LEU A 423 6.22 -30.28 -30.89
C LEU A 423 6.86 -31.63 -31.21
N PRO A 424 7.85 -32.08 -30.42
CA PRO A 424 8.31 -33.47 -30.55
C PRO A 424 7.12 -34.38 -30.20
N GLU A 425 6.77 -35.25 -31.13
CA GLU A 425 5.64 -36.20 -31.09
C GLU A 425 5.78 -37.34 -30.07
N THR A 426 6.53 -37.18 -29.00
CA THR A 426 6.78 -38.25 -28.03
C THR A 426 6.62 -37.75 -26.57
N LEU A 427 5.51 -37.08 -26.27
CA LEU A 427 5.02 -37.03 -24.92
C LEU A 427 3.91 -38.08 -24.77
N THR A 428 4.28 -39.26 -24.31
CA THR A 428 3.31 -40.29 -23.94
C THR A 428 2.53 -39.84 -22.73
N SER A 429 1.32 -39.31 -22.96
CA SER A 429 0.36 -39.08 -21.89
C SER A 429 -0.33 -40.42 -21.56
N SER A 430 0.04 -41.03 -20.43
CA SER A 430 -0.76 -42.13 -19.88
C SER A 430 -1.86 -41.56 -19.00
N SER A 431 -3.11 -41.69 -19.41
CA SER A 431 -4.26 -41.39 -18.54
C SER A 431 -4.27 -42.40 -17.38
N LEU A 432 -4.07 -41.94 -16.18
CA LEU A 432 -4.34 -42.70 -14.97
C LEU A 432 -5.83 -42.96 -14.89
N ASN A 433 -6.26 -44.17 -14.49
CA ASN A 433 -7.67 -44.54 -14.35
C ASN A 433 -8.54 -43.39 -13.83
N GLY A 434 -9.22 -42.68 -14.74
CA GLY A 434 -10.07 -41.52 -14.44
C GLY A 434 -9.82 -40.32 -15.38
N SER A 435 -10.89 -39.66 -15.82
CA SER A 435 -10.88 -38.57 -16.81
C SER A 435 -10.31 -37.25 -16.28
N GLN A 436 -10.06 -37.13 -14.97
CA GLN A 436 -9.69 -35.87 -14.31
C GLN A 436 -8.25 -35.83 -13.80
N ARG A 437 -7.36 -36.68 -14.31
CA ARG A 437 -5.95 -36.78 -13.94
C ARG A 437 -5.06 -37.22 -15.08
N ILE A 438 -3.87 -36.67 -15.18
CA ILE A 438 -2.88 -36.99 -16.24
C ILE A 438 -1.49 -37.12 -15.64
N VAL A 439 -0.64 -37.91 -16.28
CA VAL A 439 0.79 -37.98 -15.99
C VAL A 439 1.55 -37.73 -17.28
N LEU A 440 2.54 -36.84 -17.18
CA LEU A 440 3.44 -36.51 -18.27
C LEU A 440 4.86 -36.82 -17.82
N ASP A 441 5.61 -37.52 -18.64
CA ASP A 441 7.01 -37.83 -18.40
C ASP A 441 7.92 -36.87 -19.19
N ALA A 442 9.11 -36.59 -18.67
CA ALA A 442 10.13 -35.77 -19.31
C ALA A 442 9.68 -34.39 -19.79
N VAL A 443 8.84 -33.70 -19.00
CA VAL A 443 8.36 -32.34 -19.30
C VAL A 443 9.50 -31.33 -19.25
N ILE A 444 10.49 -31.58 -18.40
CA ILE A 444 11.73 -30.82 -18.28
C ILE A 444 12.95 -31.74 -18.35
N THR A 445 14.07 -31.18 -18.75
CA THR A 445 15.36 -31.87 -18.83
C THR A 445 15.99 -32.07 -17.45
N SER A 446 17.00 -32.96 -17.38
CA SER A 446 17.77 -33.17 -16.14
C SER A 446 18.48 -31.90 -15.66
N ASP A 447 18.96 -31.05 -16.58
CA ASP A 447 19.60 -29.78 -16.23
C ASP A 447 18.62 -28.76 -15.67
N GLU A 448 17.43 -28.69 -16.25
CA GLU A 448 16.33 -27.85 -15.74
C GLU A 448 15.84 -28.33 -14.36
N CYS A 449 15.77 -29.64 -14.13
CA CYS A 449 15.52 -30.20 -12.80
C CYS A 449 16.57 -29.75 -11.79
N GLN A 450 17.84 -29.82 -12.13
CA GLN A 450 18.91 -29.42 -11.24
C GLN A 450 18.86 -27.91 -10.93
N GLU A 451 18.58 -27.09 -11.94
CA GLU A 451 18.46 -25.65 -11.76
C GLU A 451 17.33 -25.29 -10.77
N LEU A 452 16.15 -25.88 -10.94
CA LEU A 452 15.04 -25.66 -10.02
C LEU A 452 15.28 -26.31 -8.65
N HIS A 453 15.95 -27.46 -8.60
CA HIS A 453 16.32 -28.09 -7.33
C HIS A 453 17.34 -27.28 -6.53
N ARG A 454 18.22 -26.50 -7.17
CA ARG A 454 19.15 -25.57 -6.49
C ARG A 454 18.41 -24.50 -5.68
N LEU A 455 17.20 -24.12 -6.09
CA LEU A 455 16.37 -23.21 -5.32
C LEU A 455 16.09 -23.74 -3.90
N SER A 456 15.88 -25.05 -3.75
CA SER A 456 15.64 -25.66 -2.44
C SER A 456 16.80 -25.48 -1.46
N ASN A 457 18.03 -25.39 -1.98
CA ASN A 457 19.24 -25.20 -1.18
C ASN A 457 19.47 -23.72 -0.80
N ALA A 458 19.07 -22.79 -1.67
CA ALA A 458 19.16 -21.34 -1.39
C ALA A 458 18.27 -20.95 -0.19
N PHE A 459 17.12 -21.61 -0.04
CA PHE A 459 16.17 -21.34 1.05
C PHE A 459 16.52 -22.00 2.40
N LYS A 460 17.42 -22.99 2.42
CA LYS A 460 17.90 -23.58 3.70
C LYS A 460 18.70 -22.57 4.54
N ALA A 461 19.18 -21.48 3.95
CA ALA A 461 19.99 -20.47 4.61
C ALA A 461 19.19 -19.37 5.33
N THR A 462 17.87 -19.29 5.16
CA THR A 462 17.00 -18.28 5.80
C THR A 462 16.09 -18.91 6.84
N PRO A 463 16.32 -18.68 8.15
CA PRO A 463 15.43 -19.19 9.19
C PRO A 463 14.09 -18.45 9.13
N SER A 464 13.00 -19.15 8.82
CA SER A 464 11.65 -18.63 9.01
C SER A 464 11.21 -18.79 10.47
N PRO A 465 10.71 -17.74 11.15
CA PRO A 465 10.35 -17.81 12.59
C PRO A 465 9.12 -18.67 12.90
N HIS A 466 8.45 -19.26 11.92
CA HIS A 466 7.20 -20.00 12.11
C HIS A 466 7.24 -21.49 11.76
N SER A 467 8.41 -22.07 11.47
CA SER A 467 8.54 -23.51 11.22
C SER A 467 9.19 -24.21 12.39
N ALA A 468 8.37 -24.76 13.28
CA ALA A 468 8.81 -25.59 14.42
C ALA A 468 9.24 -27.03 14.02
N SER A 469 9.40 -27.30 12.72
CA SER A 469 9.81 -28.59 12.20
C SER A 469 10.74 -28.41 11.01
N GLU A 470 12.00 -28.78 11.17
CA GLU A 470 13.04 -28.85 10.11
C GLU A 470 12.67 -29.76 8.92
N MET A 471 11.47 -30.32 8.93
CA MET A 471 11.00 -31.41 8.10
C MET A 471 10.24 -30.98 6.85
N PHE A 472 9.68 -29.77 6.81
CA PHE A 472 8.77 -29.30 5.78
C PHE A 472 9.14 -27.90 5.33
N GLN A 473 9.55 -27.76 4.07
CA GLN A 473 9.77 -26.47 3.43
C GLN A 473 8.70 -26.27 2.37
N ASP A 474 7.70 -25.45 2.68
CA ASP A 474 6.71 -24.95 1.74
C ASP A 474 6.96 -23.47 1.51
N ILE A 475 7.45 -23.11 0.34
CA ILE A 475 7.88 -21.77 0.02
C ILE A 475 7.08 -21.28 -1.18
N MET A 476 6.37 -20.16 -1.01
CA MET A 476 5.73 -19.47 -2.12
C MET A 476 6.83 -18.85 -3.01
N VAL A 477 7.02 -19.44 -4.19
CA VAL A 477 8.13 -19.07 -5.10
C VAL A 477 8.02 -17.63 -5.56
N LEU A 478 6.81 -17.11 -5.77
CA LEU A 478 6.61 -15.72 -6.18
C LEU A 478 6.97 -14.71 -5.09
N LYS A 479 6.63 -15.00 -3.84
CA LYS A 479 7.03 -14.16 -2.71
C LYS A 479 8.55 -14.15 -2.55
N ALA A 480 9.18 -15.30 -2.67
CA ALA A 480 10.64 -15.41 -2.64
C ALA A 480 11.34 -14.67 -3.80
N LEU A 481 10.70 -14.59 -4.96
CA LEU A 481 11.17 -13.79 -6.08
C LEU A 481 11.11 -12.29 -5.78
N GLN A 482 10.02 -11.82 -5.20
CA GLN A 482 9.86 -10.42 -4.80
C GLN A 482 10.88 -9.98 -3.76
N GLU A 483 11.25 -10.90 -2.86
CA GLU A 483 12.27 -10.67 -1.84
C GLU A 483 13.71 -10.80 -2.39
N GLY A 484 13.87 -11.05 -3.70
CA GLY A 484 15.18 -11.19 -4.35
C GLY A 484 15.95 -12.46 -3.97
N LEU A 485 15.28 -13.44 -3.39
CA LEU A 485 15.87 -14.70 -2.92
C LEU A 485 16.03 -15.74 -4.05
N VAL A 486 15.36 -15.53 -5.18
CA VAL A 486 15.36 -16.42 -6.34
C VAL A 486 16.11 -15.79 -7.50
N PRO A 487 17.09 -16.47 -8.13
CA PRO A 487 17.75 -15.98 -9.32
C PRO A 487 16.77 -15.79 -10.48
N LEU A 488 16.92 -14.71 -11.24
CA LEU A 488 16.03 -14.35 -12.35
C LEU A 488 15.92 -15.47 -13.41
N LYS A 489 17.02 -16.19 -13.67
CA LYS A 489 17.06 -17.34 -14.58
C LYS A 489 16.11 -18.45 -14.15
N SER A 490 16.13 -18.82 -12.88
CA SER A 490 15.27 -19.88 -12.33
C SER A 490 13.80 -19.43 -12.29
N ALA A 491 13.56 -18.15 -12.05
CA ALA A 491 12.21 -17.57 -12.10
C ALA A 491 11.61 -17.60 -13.51
N ARG A 492 12.40 -17.26 -14.53
CA ARG A 492 11.97 -17.35 -15.94
C ARG A 492 11.66 -18.79 -16.32
N LEU A 493 12.57 -19.72 -15.98
CA LEU A 493 12.36 -21.14 -16.24
C LEU A 493 11.05 -21.64 -15.62
N LEU A 494 10.76 -21.26 -14.37
CA LEU A 494 9.51 -21.63 -13.70
C LEU A 494 8.29 -21.01 -14.37
N SER A 495 8.38 -19.75 -14.82
CA SER A 495 7.28 -19.08 -15.53
C SER A 495 6.96 -19.78 -16.86
N ASP A 496 7.97 -20.09 -17.65
CA ASP A 496 7.82 -20.78 -18.94
C ASP A 496 7.24 -22.20 -18.77
N LEU A 497 7.70 -22.89 -17.73
CA LEU A 497 7.19 -24.22 -17.37
C LEU A 497 5.73 -24.16 -16.89
N SER A 498 5.38 -23.17 -16.08
CA SER A 498 4.01 -22.98 -15.61
C SER A 498 3.05 -22.77 -16.78
N GLU A 499 3.46 -21.96 -17.76
CA GLU A 499 2.67 -21.69 -18.96
C GLU A 499 2.57 -22.93 -19.88
N LYS A 500 3.66 -23.68 -20.02
CA LYS A 500 3.67 -24.96 -20.78
C LYS A 500 2.73 -25.99 -20.13
N ILE A 501 2.81 -26.13 -18.81
CA ILE A 501 1.94 -27.06 -18.05
C ILE A 501 0.48 -26.62 -18.13
N ARG A 502 0.19 -25.31 -18.00
CA ARG A 502 -1.15 -24.76 -18.14
C ARG A 502 -1.81 -25.17 -19.46
N LYS A 503 -1.11 -24.95 -20.59
CA LYS A 503 -1.62 -25.30 -21.93
C LYS A 503 -1.85 -26.79 -22.09
N VAL A 504 -0.96 -27.62 -21.52
CA VAL A 504 -1.13 -29.07 -21.55
C VAL A 504 -2.34 -29.52 -20.73
N LEU A 505 -2.58 -28.92 -19.56
CA LEU A 505 -3.78 -29.20 -18.75
C LEU A 505 -5.05 -28.80 -19.50
N GLU A 506 -5.11 -27.60 -20.07
CA GLU A 506 -6.24 -27.12 -20.87
C GLU A 506 -6.58 -28.08 -22.02
N SER A 507 -5.56 -28.49 -22.78
CA SER A 507 -5.73 -29.39 -23.90
C SER A 507 -6.21 -30.80 -23.49
N ASN A 508 -5.60 -31.37 -22.42
CA ASN A 508 -5.90 -32.73 -21.99
C ASN A 508 -7.26 -32.86 -21.27
N PHE A 509 -7.66 -31.80 -20.56
CA PHE A 509 -8.98 -31.78 -19.89
C PHE A 509 -10.11 -31.22 -20.77
N GLY A 510 -9.79 -30.78 -21.99
CA GLY A 510 -10.77 -30.23 -22.93
C GLY A 510 -11.48 -29.00 -22.41
N LEU A 511 -10.76 -28.07 -21.78
CA LEU A 511 -11.37 -26.91 -21.17
C LEU A 511 -11.73 -25.87 -22.22
N GLU A 512 -12.96 -25.37 -22.19
CA GLU A 512 -13.43 -24.29 -23.06
C GLU A 512 -12.96 -22.92 -22.58
N SER A 513 -12.70 -22.76 -21.27
CA SER A 513 -12.20 -21.54 -20.66
C SER A 513 -10.72 -21.68 -20.31
N PRO A 514 -9.92 -20.60 -20.43
CA PRO A 514 -8.51 -20.63 -20.06
C PRO A 514 -8.33 -20.81 -18.56
N LEU A 515 -7.26 -21.49 -18.18
CA LEU A 515 -6.82 -21.59 -16.79
C LEU A 515 -5.99 -20.36 -16.41
N TYR A 516 -6.25 -19.82 -15.24
CA TYR A 516 -5.47 -18.73 -14.65
C TYR A 516 -4.54 -19.28 -13.57
N PHE A 517 -3.33 -18.76 -13.50
CA PHE A 517 -2.34 -19.16 -12.52
C PHE A 517 -2.69 -18.60 -11.13
N SER A 518 -2.83 -19.45 -10.14
CA SER A 518 -3.21 -19.06 -8.78
C SER A 518 -2.01 -19.02 -7.82
N SER A 519 -1.18 -20.07 -7.77
CA SER A 519 -0.01 -20.08 -6.90
C SER A 519 1.04 -21.11 -7.31
N SER A 520 2.30 -20.92 -6.86
CA SER A 520 3.38 -21.89 -6.98
C SER A 520 4.11 -22.07 -5.67
N ASN A 521 4.24 -23.31 -5.24
CA ASN A 521 4.96 -23.66 -4.03
C ASN A 521 6.08 -24.67 -4.33
N LEU A 522 7.28 -24.39 -3.82
CA LEU A 522 8.37 -25.38 -3.79
C LEU A 522 8.25 -26.18 -2.49
N VAL A 523 8.03 -27.47 -2.61
CA VAL A 523 7.81 -28.39 -1.49
C VAL A 523 8.90 -29.43 -1.45
N CYS A 524 9.74 -29.42 -0.41
CA CYS A 524 10.77 -30.43 -0.17
C CYS A 524 10.47 -31.22 1.10
N ARG A 525 10.55 -32.55 1.03
CA ARG A 525 10.37 -33.46 2.17
C ARG A 525 11.58 -34.36 2.33
N SER A 526 12.14 -34.39 3.53
CA SER A 526 13.26 -35.26 3.90
C SER A 526 12.79 -36.53 4.62
N ALA A 527 13.57 -37.59 4.53
CA ALA A 527 13.32 -38.84 5.26
C ALA A 527 13.42 -38.64 6.78
N ILE A 528 12.46 -39.17 7.54
CA ILE A 528 12.44 -39.14 9.01
C ILE A 528 11.82 -40.41 9.55
N GLU A 529 12.27 -40.82 10.74
CA GLU A 529 11.85 -42.07 11.40
C GLU A 529 10.36 -42.21 11.77
N LYS A 530 9.60 -41.10 11.80
CA LYS A 530 8.13 -41.08 12.01
C LYS A 530 7.50 -39.98 11.16
N GLN A 531 7.05 -40.33 9.97
CA GLN A 531 6.24 -39.43 9.14
C GLN A 531 4.77 -39.86 9.19
N GLU A 532 3.88 -38.91 9.56
CA GLU A 532 2.45 -39.10 9.36
C GLU A 532 2.12 -38.92 7.87
N GLU A 533 1.34 -39.83 7.33
CA GLU A 533 0.80 -39.73 5.97
C GLU A 533 -0.18 -38.55 5.92
N ARG A 534 0.05 -37.61 5.03
CA ARG A 534 -0.85 -36.45 4.86
C ARG A 534 -1.82 -36.76 3.73
N ALA A 535 -3.10 -36.84 4.06
CA ALA A 535 -4.20 -36.91 3.11
C ALA A 535 -4.86 -35.52 3.00
N ASP A 536 -5.40 -35.19 1.82
CA ASP A 536 -6.14 -33.94 1.59
C ASP A 536 -7.51 -33.91 2.30
N CYS A 537 -7.80 -34.88 3.13
CA CYS A 537 -9.02 -34.98 3.90
C CYS A 537 -8.81 -35.53 5.31
N LEU A 538 -9.62 -35.05 6.23
CA LEU A 538 -9.71 -35.59 7.60
C LEU A 538 -10.67 -36.79 7.58
N LEU A 539 -10.13 -37.98 7.82
CA LEU A 539 -10.95 -39.19 8.01
C LEU A 539 -11.68 -39.12 9.35
N ILE A 540 -13.02 -39.10 9.29
CA ILE A 540 -13.83 -39.32 10.50
C ILE A 540 -13.95 -40.82 10.68
N SER A 541 -13.25 -41.36 11.70
CA SER A 541 -13.21 -42.81 12.00
C SER A 541 -14.55 -43.43 12.32
N GLU A 542 -15.57 -42.68 12.70
CA GLU A 542 -16.89 -43.17 13.07
C GLU A 542 -17.85 -43.37 11.88
N LEU A 543 -17.65 -42.62 10.76
CA LEU A 543 -18.50 -42.65 9.59
C LEU A 543 -17.85 -43.27 8.35
N ASN A 544 -16.57 -43.60 8.41
CA ASN A 544 -15.75 -44.02 7.26
C ASN A 544 -15.79 -43.06 6.08
N ASP A 545 -16.10 -41.80 6.34
CA ASP A 545 -16.27 -40.73 5.38
C ASP A 545 -15.14 -39.71 5.51
N CYS A 546 -14.76 -39.14 4.39
CA CYS A 546 -13.67 -38.18 4.28
C CYS A 546 -14.23 -36.76 4.24
N ILE A 547 -13.98 -35.95 5.28
CA ILE A 547 -14.32 -34.53 5.25
C ILE A 547 -13.14 -33.75 4.72
N LYS A 548 -13.40 -32.93 3.72
CA LYS A 548 -12.42 -31.96 3.20
C LYS A 548 -11.89 -31.06 4.31
N ASP A 549 -10.58 -30.90 4.36
CA ASP A 549 -9.97 -29.83 5.16
C ASP A 549 -10.56 -28.50 4.69
N PRO A 550 -11.19 -27.68 5.55
CA PRO A 550 -11.73 -26.36 5.18
C PRO A 550 -10.66 -25.41 4.63
N SER A 551 -9.39 -25.69 4.87
CA SER A 551 -8.24 -24.97 4.30
C SER A 551 -7.84 -25.49 2.92
N ALA A 552 -8.40 -26.61 2.42
CA ALA A 552 -8.18 -27.11 1.08
C ALA A 552 -9.12 -26.40 0.10
N TYR A 553 -8.52 -25.69 -0.83
CA TYR A 553 -9.08 -24.80 -1.85
C TYR A 553 -10.42 -25.22 -2.50
N SER A 554 -11.20 -24.17 -2.89
CA SER A 554 -12.51 -24.27 -3.54
C SER A 554 -12.56 -25.24 -4.74
N ASP A 555 -13.72 -25.87 -4.95
CA ASP A 555 -14.05 -26.97 -5.88
C ASP A 555 -13.79 -26.75 -7.39
N GLN A 556 -13.16 -25.64 -7.81
CA GLN A 556 -12.98 -25.29 -9.22
C GLN A 556 -11.52 -25.16 -9.69
N GLY A 557 -10.56 -25.69 -8.94
CA GLY A 557 -9.15 -25.56 -9.24
C GLY A 557 -8.53 -26.78 -9.94
N TYR A 558 -7.40 -26.56 -10.63
CA TYR A 558 -6.52 -27.58 -11.18
C TYR A 558 -5.15 -27.49 -10.51
N SER A 559 -4.53 -28.62 -10.26
CA SER A 559 -3.21 -28.72 -9.66
C SER A 559 -2.26 -29.50 -10.55
N ALA A 560 -0.98 -29.11 -10.57
CA ALA A 560 0.07 -29.85 -11.19
C ALA A 560 1.26 -30.00 -10.24
N ILE A 561 1.82 -31.18 -10.12
CA ILE A 561 2.98 -31.48 -9.31
C ILE A 561 4.12 -31.83 -10.26
N LEU A 562 5.14 -30.97 -10.32
CA LEU A 562 6.37 -31.19 -11.09
C LEU A 562 7.48 -31.67 -10.15
N TYR A 563 7.96 -32.88 -10.32
CA TYR A 563 9.06 -33.44 -9.53
C TYR A 563 10.42 -32.99 -10.05
N LEU A 564 11.32 -32.60 -9.12
CA LEU A 564 12.61 -31.99 -9.43
C LEU A 564 13.82 -32.91 -9.25
N ASN A 565 13.64 -34.05 -8.61
CA ASN A 565 14.73 -34.99 -8.35
C ASN A 565 14.24 -36.44 -8.25
N ASP A 566 15.16 -37.39 -8.28
CA ASP A 566 14.91 -38.83 -8.19
C ASP A 566 15.91 -39.58 -7.27
N ASN A 567 16.79 -38.85 -6.57
CA ASN A 567 17.78 -39.39 -5.66
C ASN A 567 17.25 -39.62 -4.23
N PHE A 568 16.06 -40.19 -4.10
CA PHE A 568 15.40 -40.54 -2.84
C PHE A 568 14.63 -41.87 -2.94
N GLU A 569 14.18 -42.41 -1.82
CA GLU A 569 13.37 -43.63 -1.75
C GLU A 569 12.02 -43.31 -1.07
N GLY A 570 10.94 -43.95 -1.55
CA GLY A 570 9.56 -43.68 -1.08
C GLY A 570 8.97 -42.43 -1.74
N GLY A 571 8.02 -41.80 -1.08
CA GLY A 571 7.40 -40.53 -1.51
C GLY A 571 6.45 -40.66 -2.70
N ASP A 572 5.90 -41.84 -2.97
CA ASP A 572 4.93 -42.10 -4.03
C ASP A 572 3.65 -41.27 -3.84
N LEU A 573 3.07 -40.80 -4.94
CA LEU A 573 1.75 -40.18 -4.97
C LEU A 573 0.70 -41.26 -5.24
N ILE A 574 -0.22 -41.43 -4.31
CA ILE A 574 -1.28 -42.42 -4.42
C ILE A 574 -2.62 -41.71 -4.58
N PHE A 575 -3.34 -42.06 -5.64
CA PHE A 575 -4.76 -41.70 -5.79
C PHE A 575 -5.64 -42.78 -5.21
N THR A 576 -6.69 -42.36 -4.50
CA THR A 576 -7.65 -43.30 -3.88
C THR A 576 -9.06 -43.07 -4.43
N GLU A 577 -9.93 -44.06 -4.23
CA GLU A 577 -11.34 -43.91 -4.42
C GLU A 577 -11.97 -43.02 -3.34
N SER A 578 -13.26 -42.73 -3.44
CA SER A 578 -14.00 -41.89 -2.47
C SER A 578 -13.94 -42.36 -1.03
N ASP A 579 -13.60 -43.63 -0.79
CA ASP A 579 -13.41 -44.22 0.54
C ASP A 579 -12.05 -43.85 1.20
N ALA A 580 -11.21 -43.12 0.49
CA ALA A 580 -9.85 -42.75 0.86
C ALA A 580 -8.90 -43.92 1.26
N LYS A 581 -9.33 -45.16 1.03
CA LYS A 581 -8.62 -46.42 1.36
C LYS A 581 -8.23 -47.22 0.13
N THR A 582 -9.17 -47.40 -0.81
CA THR A 582 -8.93 -48.16 -2.02
C THR A 582 -8.01 -47.42 -2.98
N VAL A 583 -6.84 -47.96 -3.24
CA VAL A 583 -5.86 -47.36 -4.16
C VAL A 583 -6.33 -47.53 -5.59
N SER A 584 -6.53 -46.42 -6.30
CA SER A 584 -6.90 -46.41 -7.71
C SER A 584 -5.67 -46.34 -8.64
N SER A 585 -4.63 -45.62 -8.23
CA SER A 585 -3.37 -45.55 -8.99
C SER A 585 -2.22 -45.04 -8.14
N VAL A 586 -0.99 -45.39 -8.54
CA VAL A 586 0.25 -45.00 -7.88
C VAL A 586 1.19 -44.36 -8.89
N VAL A 587 1.70 -43.16 -8.56
CA VAL A 587 2.69 -42.47 -9.38
C VAL A 587 4.01 -42.40 -8.63
N LYS A 588 5.06 -42.98 -9.24
CA LYS A 588 6.43 -42.85 -8.72
C LYS A 588 7.04 -41.54 -9.17
N PRO A 589 7.50 -40.72 -8.21
CA PRO A 589 8.17 -39.46 -8.51
C PRO A 589 9.47 -39.69 -9.31
N ARG A 590 9.72 -38.82 -10.28
CA ARG A 590 10.94 -38.79 -11.09
C ARG A 590 11.20 -37.36 -11.56
N CYS A 591 12.45 -36.94 -11.69
CA CYS A 591 12.79 -35.65 -12.28
C CYS A 591 12.08 -35.45 -13.62
N GLY A 592 11.45 -34.30 -13.82
CA GLY A 592 10.73 -33.96 -15.04
C GLY A 592 9.34 -34.59 -15.20
N LYS A 593 8.90 -35.38 -14.23
CA LYS A 593 7.53 -35.93 -14.24
C LYS A 593 6.54 -34.91 -13.70
N VAL A 594 5.44 -34.69 -14.42
CA VAL A 594 4.34 -33.84 -14.01
C VAL A 594 3.09 -34.68 -13.82
N VAL A 595 2.40 -34.47 -12.70
CA VAL A 595 1.10 -35.06 -12.43
C VAL A 595 0.07 -33.94 -12.34
N GLY A 596 -0.85 -33.87 -13.29
CA GLY A 596 -1.92 -32.89 -13.34
C GLY A 596 -3.27 -33.52 -12.97
N PHE A 597 -4.08 -32.82 -12.19
CA PHE A 597 -5.40 -33.28 -11.79
C PHE A 597 -6.32 -32.10 -11.42
N ARG A 598 -7.62 -32.35 -11.53
CA ARG A 598 -8.64 -31.43 -11.02
C ARG A 598 -8.76 -31.60 -9.50
N ALA A 599 -8.75 -30.51 -8.74
CA ALA A 599 -9.01 -30.55 -7.31
C ALA A 599 -10.49 -30.86 -7.04
N GLY A 600 -10.79 -32.01 -6.43
CA GLY A 600 -12.15 -32.45 -6.17
C GLY A 600 -12.23 -33.83 -5.50
N GLN A 601 -13.42 -34.27 -5.11
CA GLN A 601 -13.64 -35.58 -4.48
C GLN A 601 -13.22 -36.76 -5.34
N GLU A 602 -13.23 -36.58 -6.68
CA GLU A 602 -12.86 -37.61 -7.64
C GLU A 602 -11.34 -37.85 -7.74
N THR A 603 -10.54 -36.98 -7.16
CA THR A 603 -9.09 -37.01 -7.23
C THR A 603 -8.41 -36.97 -5.84
N LEU A 604 -9.05 -37.66 -4.90
CA LEU A 604 -8.45 -37.84 -3.57
C LEU A 604 -7.10 -38.49 -3.69
N HIS A 605 -6.11 -37.89 -3.10
CA HIS A 605 -4.73 -38.35 -3.16
C HIS A 605 -4.00 -38.20 -1.85
N ARG A 606 -2.97 -38.99 -1.68
CA ARG A 606 -2.05 -38.92 -0.53
C ARG A 606 -0.60 -39.09 -0.99
N MET A 607 0.29 -38.46 -0.27
CA MET A 607 1.74 -38.58 -0.48
C MET A 607 2.32 -39.56 0.54
N MET A 608 2.97 -40.61 0.06
CA MET A 608 3.68 -41.54 0.94
C MET A 608 4.93 -40.90 1.56
N ALA A 609 5.36 -41.44 2.69
CA ALA A 609 6.56 -41.00 3.38
C ALA A 609 7.80 -41.20 2.49
N VAL A 610 8.73 -40.26 2.58
CA VAL A 610 10.10 -40.40 2.04
C VAL A 610 10.89 -41.22 3.04
N THR A 611 11.43 -42.37 2.60
CA THR A 611 12.16 -43.29 3.48
C THR A 611 13.64 -43.05 3.48
N LYS A 612 14.19 -42.45 2.41
CA LYS A 612 15.60 -42.08 2.29
C LYS A 612 15.79 -40.90 1.36
N GLY A 613 16.68 -39.98 1.73
CA GLY A 613 16.97 -38.77 0.97
C GLY A 613 15.94 -37.67 1.16
N GLN A 614 15.83 -36.79 0.15
CA GLN A 614 14.90 -35.68 0.14
C GLN A 614 14.18 -35.61 -1.22
N ARG A 615 12.86 -35.54 -1.22
CA ARG A 615 12.03 -35.32 -2.41
C ARG A 615 11.62 -33.87 -2.51
N CYS A 616 11.95 -33.22 -3.64
CA CYS A 616 11.53 -31.86 -3.96
C CYS A 616 10.59 -31.85 -5.18
N ALA A 617 9.55 -31.03 -5.11
CA ALA A 617 8.60 -30.82 -6.19
C ALA A 617 8.09 -29.36 -6.19
N VAL A 618 7.73 -28.86 -7.37
CA VAL A 618 6.95 -27.61 -7.49
C VAL A 618 5.48 -27.97 -7.67
N VAL A 619 4.65 -27.42 -6.81
CA VAL A 619 3.19 -27.54 -6.89
C VAL A 619 2.64 -26.28 -7.51
N LEU A 620 2.04 -26.41 -8.69
CA LEU A 620 1.39 -25.32 -9.43
C LEU A 620 -0.12 -25.46 -9.26
N ARG A 621 -0.78 -24.34 -8.97
CA ARG A 621 -2.24 -24.28 -8.87
C ARG A 621 -2.81 -23.34 -9.90
N PHE A 622 -3.93 -23.73 -10.48
CA PHE A 622 -4.64 -23.00 -11.51
C PHE A 622 -6.13 -22.91 -11.17
N THR A 623 -6.78 -21.83 -11.58
CA THR A 623 -8.20 -21.57 -11.36
C THR A 623 -8.87 -21.20 -12.68
N LEU A 624 -10.19 -21.41 -12.76
CA LEU A 624 -11.02 -20.91 -13.85
C LEU A 624 -11.51 -19.47 -13.61
N ASP A 625 -11.34 -18.96 -12.38
CA ASP A 625 -11.76 -17.61 -12.01
C ASP A 625 -10.65 -16.59 -12.31
N PRO A 626 -10.88 -15.62 -13.22
CA PRO A 626 -9.89 -14.61 -13.56
C PRO A 626 -9.56 -13.65 -12.40
N LEU A 627 -10.45 -13.51 -11.40
CA LEU A 627 -10.23 -12.64 -10.24
C LEU A 627 -9.18 -13.19 -9.26
N HIS A 628 -8.95 -14.51 -9.30
CA HIS A 628 -7.93 -15.17 -8.49
C HIS A 628 -6.63 -15.45 -9.26
N ASN A 629 -6.36 -14.68 -10.31
CA ASN A 629 -5.14 -14.77 -11.07
C ASN A 629 -3.99 -14.04 -10.36
N GLU A 630 -3.07 -14.75 -9.77
CA GLU A 630 -1.90 -14.20 -9.09
C GLU A 630 -0.98 -13.38 -10.02
N LYS A 631 -1.00 -13.66 -11.34
CA LYS A 631 -0.30 -12.85 -12.36
C LYS A 631 -0.97 -11.49 -12.62
N ALA A 632 -2.27 -11.35 -12.41
CA ALA A 632 -2.99 -10.09 -12.57
C ALA A 632 -2.83 -9.17 -11.34
N SER A 633 -2.66 -9.74 -10.14
CA SER A 633 -2.33 -8.97 -8.93
C SER A 633 -0.86 -8.54 -8.89
N MET A 634 0.00 -9.17 -9.69
CA MET A 634 1.39 -8.78 -9.90
C MET A 634 1.54 -8.32 -11.34
N THR A 635 1.78 -7.04 -11.54
CA THR A 635 2.40 -6.53 -12.77
C THR A 635 3.78 -7.21 -12.91
N PHE A 636 3.78 -8.42 -13.47
CA PHE A 636 4.98 -9.19 -13.82
C PHE A 636 5.92 -8.38 -14.73
N THR A 637 5.40 -7.32 -15.33
CA THR A 637 6.10 -6.33 -16.14
C THR A 637 7.03 -5.40 -15.36
N ALA A 638 6.91 -5.34 -14.02
CA ALA A 638 7.74 -4.45 -13.21
C ALA A 638 8.95 -5.16 -12.55
N VAL A 639 9.02 -6.48 -12.60
CA VAL A 639 10.09 -7.28 -11.96
C VAL A 639 10.89 -8.12 -12.96
N LEU A 640 10.41 -8.31 -14.17
CA LEU A 640 11.10 -8.93 -15.30
C LEU A 640 11.46 -7.90 -16.35
#